data_75467147fda2211b84af972ec6f26795
#
_entry.id   75467147fda2211b84af972ec6f26795
#
_cell.length_a   1.000
_cell.length_b   1.000
_cell.length_c   1.000
_cell.angle_alpha   90.00
_cell.angle_beta   90.00
_cell.angle_gamma   90.00
#
_symmetry.space_group_name_H-M   'P 1'
#
loop_
_entity.id
_entity.type
_entity.pdbx_description
1 polymer ?
#
loop_
_entity_poly.entity_id
_entity_poly.type
_entity_poly.pdbx_seq_one_letter_code
_entity_poly.pdbx_strand_id
1 'polypeptide(L)'
;MLMAAASASAAVGPGENILSNGKLEADQADYPICWSVYIRDRKLVKWVPSGGPDSLPHFRLFATTPEPHDTTIRQGGIRLASNGVYRLSVKVRTKDFRYKNAGVVVANGGWKRSVAVGNIPKDTAGKWKEMSCRFEPFDKDGVHTVIFFASGFTGTFDVADPRLTAENDVALAETEPSALSAAANMPRFVPMAPLLWEIPRAKREVTFRFFGKVPSGRVEDYDLECTIENVKCKREGLVVTAPVRKESILVTLPEDADSGVMTVRGVARATGREMCREQFTFRTVDAPAIPAGCGRRLNNLSTELLSAPLKGNVTSQRFTVAAPRSGWLYIAVRGGQRSATVTLDGREVIDGDTPRLETFREVAVGPHEIMVKGGGGRLVVRAIAEIVSYCPCVKCPVSEGPRYDWPYEERHVLPAVTTQNGGIIPTNALPSFLARGYRWIANLNTTGLSSDALEKALAGCAGLTAPYYAGVTCDEQFFYKPHEIAAYTKGLKAYDFAHSPERVIYTWIVGKPMTPALDQEFLSTCINASRGRGKLLLEMYCRTNGETEEEARVHLKRYVADALDRYRERHPLSVASAGAIFGNFNQMPILSLVHNPAIDYKYYLDMQLNLAANDPSCRDLGAVGYWGCNYADDEMKRWSFALMRHYVVEGHTNMLSSAHGFRYRPGHLEDGDFSGGFASWRTSGKVRADSHPEFARRSQCRWGGNGGVGDTFAVLTREDGAPATVGQTAKGLVPGRAYCLQFSTFDVKDVKANRIAPRRFGIDVKLGAGAKVRKDLSWVHVDERTKGRYDFNDNVARVNLHHVVFIAAAAEVEVLFDNAAAKVGEELGINAVSLNPYFEGSAGGM
;
A
#
# COMPACT_ATOMS: atom_id res chain seq x y z
N MET A 1 -11.65 -14.12 -39.04
CA MET A 1 -10.70 -13.23 -39.70
C MET A 1 -10.97 -11.82 -39.18
N LEU A 2 -10.51 -11.52 -37.97
CA LEU A 2 -10.61 -10.19 -37.36
C LEU A 2 -9.37 -9.40 -37.75
N MET A 3 -9.57 -8.37 -38.54
CA MET A 3 -8.53 -7.39 -38.82
C MET A 3 -8.21 -6.67 -37.50
N ALA A 4 -6.99 -6.87 -37.02
CA ALA A 4 -6.41 -6.01 -35.99
C ALA A 4 -6.33 -4.60 -36.58
N ALA A 5 -7.14 -3.68 -36.07
CA ALA A 5 -6.93 -2.28 -36.31
C ALA A 5 -5.63 -1.89 -35.64
N ALA A 6 -4.60 -1.73 -36.45
CA ALA A 6 -3.35 -1.13 -36.00
C ALA A 6 -3.69 0.25 -35.43
N SER A 7 -3.51 0.41 -34.13
CA SER A 7 -3.51 1.74 -33.51
C SER A 7 -2.35 2.49 -34.16
N ALA A 8 -2.65 3.51 -34.94
CA ALA A 8 -1.63 4.40 -35.49
C ALA A 8 -0.82 4.94 -34.31
N SER A 9 0.46 4.59 -34.23
CA SER A 9 1.39 5.18 -33.31
C SER A 9 1.40 6.68 -33.55
N ALA A 10 1.08 7.47 -32.53
CA ALA A 10 1.21 8.90 -32.63
C ALA A 10 2.69 9.23 -32.77
N ALA A 11 3.13 9.59 -33.97
CA ALA A 11 4.47 10.11 -34.17
C ALA A 11 4.58 11.42 -33.39
N VAL A 12 5.62 11.54 -32.53
CA VAL A 12 5.96 12.82 -31.92
C VAL A 12 6.60 13.68 -33.01
N GLY A 13 5.97 14.81 -33.31
CA GLY A 13 6.52 15.74 -34.27
C GLY A 13 7.85 16.34 -33.78
N PRO A 14 8.77 16.73 -34.71
CA PRO A 14 9.95 17.48 -34.34
C PRO A 14 9.60 18.70 -33.47
N GLY A 15 10.29 18.83 -32.32
CA GLY A 15 10.09 19.93 -31.37
C GLY A 15 8.99 19.72 -30.33
N GLU A 16 8.21 18.63 -30.37
CA GLU A 16 7.26 18.28 -29.33
C GLU A 16 7.96 17.76 -28.08
N ASN A 17 7.50 18.17 -26.90
CA ASN A 17 8.11 17.76 -25.63
C ASN A 17 7.76 16.32 -25.28
N ILE A 18 8.77 15.46 -25.21
CA ILE A 18 8.64 14.03 -24.87
C ILE A 18 8.42 13.83 -23.35
N LEU A 19 8.84 14.80 -22.50
CA LEU A 19 8.66 14.69 -21.06
C LEU A 19 7.19 14.83 -20.69
N SER A 20 6.77 13.92 -19.84
CA SER A 20 5.46 14.03 -19.20
C SER A 20 5.50 15.20 -18.22
N ASN A 21 4.48 16.10 -18.30
CA ASN A 21 4.41 17.26 -17.42
C ASN A 21 5.68 18.14 -17.42
N GLY A 22 6.19 18.51 -18.60
CA GLY A 22 7.31 19.44 -18.72
C GLY A 22 7.01 20.84 -18.18
N LYS A 23 5.74 21.21 -18.02
CA LYS A 23 5.33 22.48 -17.40
C LYS A 23 5.35 22.45 -15.87
N LEU A 24 5.68 21.31 -15.26
CA LEU A 24 5.75 21.10 -13.82
C LEU A 24 4.45 21.43 -13.07
N GLU A 25 3.31 21.23 -13.69
CA GLU A 25 2.00 21.44 -13.07
C GLU A 25 1.80 20.45 -11.93
N ALA A 26 1.38 20.93 -10.76
CA ALA A 26 1.10 20.11 -9.61
C ALA A 26 -0.36 19.64 -9.61
N ASP A 27 -0.58 18.51 -8.97
CA ASP A 27 -1.90 18.13 -8.50
C ASP A 27 -2.23 18.83 -7.16
N GLN A 28 -3.36 18.48 -6.54
CA GLN A 28 -3.78 19.04 -5.26
C GLN A 28 -2.81 18.82 -4.07
N ALA A 29 -1.70 18.12 -4.29
CA ALA A 29 -0.71 17.83 -3.27
C ALA A 29 0.54 18.72 -3.33
N ASP A 30 0.48 19.84 -4.01
CA ASP A 30 1.59 20.77 -4.17
C ASP A 30 2.87 20.11 -4.71
N TYR A 31 2.73 19.11 -5.60
CA TYR A 31 3.86 18.41 -6.18
C TYR A 31 3.64 18.09 -7.66
N PRO A 32 4.65 18.33 -8.55
CA PRO A 32 4.50 18.06 -9.99
C PRO A 32 4.33 16.59 -10.28
N ILE A 33 3.27 16.30 -11.01
CA ILE A 33 2.97 14.97 -11.52
C ILE A 33 4.12 14.46 -12.41
N CYS A 34 4.41 13.17 -12.38
CA CYS A 34 5.46 12.48 -13.15
C CYS A 34 6.91 12.77 -12.71
N TRP A 35 7.13 13.65 -11.75
CA TRP A 35 8.46 13.92 -11.21
C TRP A 35 8.60 13.35 -9.81
N SER A 36 9.71 12.70 -9.52
CA SER A 36 9.99 12.12 -8.20
C SER A 36 11.20 12.78 -7.55
N VAL A 37 11.09 13.09 -6.26
CA VAL A 37 12.22 13.51 -5.43
C VAL A 37 12.69 12.32 -4.62
N TYR A 38 13.99 12.08 -4.59
CA TYR A 38 14.55 11.04 -3.74
C TYR A 38 14.29 11.33 -2.26
N ILE A 39 13.87 10.32 -1.52
CA ILE A 39 13.23 10.45 -0.20
C ILE A 39 14.10 11.15 0.86
N ARG A 40 15.43 11.05 0.77
CA ARG A 40 16.35 11.54 1.79
C ARG A 40 16.27 13.04 2.06
N ASP A 41 15.97 13.83 1.02
CA ASP A 41 16.14 15.29 1.08
C ASP A 41 14.93 16.07 0.60
N ARG A 42 13.71 15.56 0.82
CA ARG A 42 12.48 16.27 0.44
C ARG A 42 12.36 17.67 1.05
N LYS A 43 12.95 17.89 2.22
CA LYS A 43 13.01 19.21 2.86
C LYS A 43 13.91 20.20 2.14
N LEU A 44 14.81 19.73 1.26
CA LEU A 44 15.71 20.55 0.46
C LEU A 44 15.14 20.85 -0.94
N VAL A 45 13.98 20.34 -1.25
CA VAL A 45 13.29 20.56 -2.52
C VAL A 45 11.92 21.18 -2.27
N LYS A 46 11.64 22.28 -2.91
CA LYS A 46 10.35 22.93 -2.89
C LYS A 46 9.83 23.04 -4.32
N TRP A 47 8.58 22.65 -4.55
CA TRP A 47 7.86 23.07 -5.74
C TRP A 47 7.28 24.47 -5.50
N VAL A 48 7.46 25.37 -6.47
CA VAL A 48 7.01 26.73 -6.41
C VAL A 48 6.00 26.95 -7.54
N PRO A 49 4.72 27.27 -7.23
CA PRO A 49 3.64 27.26 -8.21
C PRO A 49 3.73 28.39 -9.24
N SER A 50 4.57 29.41 -9.02
CA SER A 50 4.70 30.58 -9.91
C SER A 50 6.09 31.20 -9.78
N GLY A 51 6.40 32.18 -10.62
CA GLY A 51 7.69 32.88 -10.59
C GLY A 51 8.80 32.17 -11.35
N GLY A 52 8.48 31.14 -12.11
CA GLY A 52 9.29 30.59 -13.18
C GLY A 52 9.27 31.46 -14.42
N PRO A 53 9.91 31.04 -15.52
CA PRO A 53 9.78 31.69 -16.82
C PRO A 53 8.29 31.71 -17.22
N ASP A 54 7.84 32.81 -17.81
CA ASP A 54 6.44 32.98 -18.25
C ASP A 54 5.42 32.70 -17.13
N SER A 55 5.79 32.97 -15.87
CA SER A 55 5.00 32.68 -14.65
C SER A 55 4.74 31.20 -14.40
N LEU A 56 5.43 30.28 -15.07
CA LEU A 56 5.28 28.84 -14.88
C LEU A 56 5.79 28.37 -13.51
N PRO A 57 5.34 27.20 -13.04
CA PRO A 57 5.91 26.55 -11.86
C PRO A 57 7.39 26.16 -12.05
N HIS A 58 8.09 25.98 -10.94
CA HIS A 58 9.48 25.50 -10.96
C HIS A 58 9.83 24.71 -9.72
N PHE A 59 10.84 23.87 -9.81
CA PHE A 59 11.49 23.27 -8.65
C PHE A 59 12.56 24.20 -8.09
N ARG A 60 12.63 24.28 -6.77
CA ARG A 60 13.72 24.93 -6.04
C ARG A 60 14.43 23.94 -5.15
N LEU A 61 15.73 23.76 -5.39
CA LEU A 61 16.65 23.09 -4.49
C LEU A 61 17.32 24.16 -3.63
N PHE A 62 17.33 23.99 -2.31
CA PHE A 62 17.88 25.01 -1.41
C PHE A 62 18.52 24.39 -0.17
N ALA A 63 19.66 24.93 0.24
CA ALA A 63 20.33 24.57 1.48
C ALA A 63 21.01 25.80 2.09
N THR A 64 20.99 25.89 3.41
CA THR A 64 21.58 26.99 4.17
C THR A 64 22.93 26.63 4.80
N THR A 65 23.22 25.35 4.97
CA THR A 65 24.45 24.83 5.55
C THR A 65 25.23 24.00 4.52
N PRO A 66 26.57 23.98 4.59
CA PRO A 66 27.40 23.24 3.64
C PRO A 66 27.54 21.73 3.93
N GLU A 67 26.66 21.15 4.71
CA GLU A 67 26.67 19.71 4.99
C GLU A 67 26.51 18.87 3.70
N PRO A 68 26.91 17.60 3.68
CA PRO A 68 26.80 16.75 2.50
C PRO A 68 25.33 16.45 2.18
N HIS A 69 24.67 17.40 1.56
CA HIS A 69 23.31 17.23 1.05
C HIS A 69 23.37 16.67 -0.36
N ASP A 70 22.70 15.55 -0.58
CA ASP A 70 22.47 14.98 -1.90
C ASP A 70 20.99 15.03 -2.21
N THR A 71 20.58 15.78 -3.22
CA THR A 71 19.18 15.85 -3.62
C THR A 71 19.04 15.59 -5.10
N THR A 72 18.00 14.86 -5.46
CA THR A 72 17.73 14.43 -6.83
C THR A 72 16.23 14.51 -7.15
N ILE A 73 15.90 15.18 -8.24
CA ILE A 73 14.57 15.21 -8.84
C ILE A 73 14.68 14.52 -10.18
N ARG A 74 13.79 13.57 -10.48
CA ARG A 74 13.90 12.78 -11.70
C ARG A 74 12.57 12.44 -12.34
N GLN A 75 12.59 12.30 -13.65
CA GLN A 75 11.57 11.59 -14.43
C GLN A 75 12.25 10.46 -15.18
N GLY A 76 11.90 9.21 -14.84
CA GLY A 76 12.45 8.00 -15.45
C GLY A 76 11.49 7.36 -16.44
N GLY A 77 11.92 6.23 -17.01
CA GLY A 77 11.06 5.45 -17.89
C GLY A 77 10.94 6.02 -19.32
N ILE A 78 11.83 6.92 -19.72
CA ILE A 78 11.80 7.57 -21.04
C ILE A 78 12.46 6.64 -22.05
N ARG A 79 11.69 6.08 -22.98
CA ARG A 79 12.24 5.30 -24.10
C ARG A 79 12.45 6.20 -25.30
N LEU A 80 13.64 6.16 -25.86
CA LEU A 80 14.05 6.94 -27.01
C LEU A 80 14.38 6.01 -28.19
N ALA A 81 13.95 6.36 -29.37
CA ALA A 81 14.27 5.59 -30.57
C ALA A 81 15.77 5.63 -30.86
N SER A 82 16.37 4.48 -31.16
CA SER A 82 17.83 4.33 -31.32
C SER A 82 18.44 5.13 -32.46
N ASN A 83 17.64 5.53 -33.45
CA ASN A 83 18.03 6.36 -34.59
C ASN A 83 17.69 7.84 -34.39
N GLY A 84 17.23 8.22 -33.20
CA GLY A 84 16.85 9.59 -32.86
C GLY A 84 18.04 10.44 -32.44
N VAL A 85 17.95 11.72 -32.74
CA VAL A 85 18.80 12.75 -32.15
C VAL A 85 17.91 13.64 -31.30
N TYR A 86 18.29 13.82 -30.04
CA TYR A 86 17.46 14.49 -29.05
C TYR A 86 18.15 15.70 -28.44
N ARG A 87 17.32 16.65 -28.03
CA ARG A 87 17.74 17.83 -27.27
C ARG A 87 17.04 17.86 -25.93
N LEU A 88 17.81 17.84 -24.83
CA LEU A 88 17.31 18.21 -23.51
C LEU A 88 17.58 19.70 -23.30
N SER A 89 16.57 20.48 -22.98
CA SER A 89 16.70 21.89 -22.59
C SER A 89 15.95 22.15 -21.28
N VAL A 90 16.46 23.09 -20.49
CA VAL A 90 15.87 23.56 -19.23
C VAL A 90 16.16 25.03 -19.03
N LYS A 91 15.35 25.71 -18.27
CA LYS A 91 15.66 27.04 -17.75
C LYS A 91 16.09 26.93 -16.30
N VAL A 92 17.25 27.51 -15.97
CA VAL A 92 17.82 27.47 -14.61
C VAL A 92 17.98 28.88 -14.06
N ARG A 93 17.84 28.99 -12.73
CA ARG A 93 18.13 30.23 -12.01
C ARG A 93 18.82 29.85 -10.70
N THR A 94 19.91 30.52 -10.39
CA THR A 94 20.72 30.26 -9.18
C THR A 94 20.98 31.54 -8.42
N LYS A 95 21.10 31.41 -7.08
CA LYS A 95 21.53 32.47 -6.21
C LYS A 95 22.46 31.91 -5.13
N ASP A 96 23.67 32.47 -5.03
CA ASP A 96 24.72 32.08 -4.07
C ASP A 96 24.97 30.54 -4.08
N PHE A 97 24.78 29.92 -5.23
CA PHE A 97 24.81 28.47 -5.38
C PHE A 97 26.23 27.94 -5.43
N ARG A 98 26.64 27.29 -4.36
CA ARG A 98 27.94 26.61 -4.25
C ARG A 98 27.68 25.11 -4.14
N TYR A 99 28.44 24.30 -4.82
CA TYR A 99 28.20 22.86 -4.89
C TYR A 99 29.49 22.09 -5.14
N LYS A 100 29.54 20.86 -4.63
CA LYS A 100 30.54 19.85 -4.97
C LYS A 100 30.24 19.27 -6.34
N ASN A 101 28.97 18.89 -6.59
CA ASN A 101 28.52 18.43 -7.88
C ASN A 101 27.05 18.83 -8.07
N ALA A 102 26.68 19.32 -9.25
CA ALA A 102 25.30 19.67 -9.58
C ALA A 102 25.09 19.60 -11.10
N GLY A 103 23.88 19.28 -11.53
CA GLY A 103 23.58 19.20 -12.94
C GLY A 103 22.12 18.94 -13.28
N VAL A 104 21.85 19.14 -14.56
CA VAL A 104 20.69 18.61 -15.24
C VAL A 104 21.22 17.67 -16.31
N VAL A 105 20.83 16.42 -16.23
CA VAL A 105 21.38 15.36 -17.07
C VAL A 105 20.28 14.46 -17.62
N VAL A 106 20.59 13.85 -18.76
CA VAL A 106 19.93 12.62 -19.21
C VAL A 106 20.87 11.46 -18.95
N ALA A 107 20.39 10.40 -18.34
CA ALA A 107 21.17 9.21 -18.02
C ALA A 107 20.47 7.94 -18.48
N ASN A 108 21.23 6.85 -18.73
CA ASN A 108 20.65 5.53 -18.93
C ASN A 108 20.20 4.88 -17.60
N GLY A 109 19.45 3.80 -17.67
CA GLY A 109 18.82 3.16 -16.51
C GLY A 109 19.77 2.75 -15.38
N GLY A 110 21.05 2.59 -15.63
CA GLY A 110 22.07 2.24 -14.63
C GLY A 110 23.02 3.37 -14.26
N TRP A 111 22.78 4.59 -14.72
CA TRP A 111 23.67 5.77 -14.53
C TRP A 111 25.10 5.60 -15.07
N LYS A 112 25.33 4.59 -15.89
CA LYS A 112 26.66 4.31 -16.46
C LYS A 112 27.06 5.29 -17.56
N ARG A 113 26.07 5.89 -18.21
CA ARG A 113 26.25 6.91 -19.25
C ARG A 113 25.29 8.05 -19.00
N SER A 114 25.76 9.27 -19.11
CA SER A 114 24.95 10.48 -18.98
C SER A 114 25.51 11.62 -19.81
N VAL A 115 24.65 12.53 -20.22
CA VAL A 115 25.01 13.82 -20.84
C VAL A 115 24.36 14.93 -20.06
N ALA A 116 25.13 15.97 -19.74
CA ALA A 116 24.67 17.14 -19.00
C ALA A 116 24.43 18.33 -19.93
N VAL A 117 23.49 19.20 -19.52
CA VAL A 117 23.24 20.48 -20.23
C VAL A 117 24.37 21.51 -20.07
N GLY A 118 25.46 21.16 -19.42
CA GLY A 118 26.61 21.99 -19.12
C GLY A 118 26.74 22.31 -17.62
N ASN A 119 27.72 23.11 -17.25
CA ASN A 119 27.98 23.48 -15.86
C ASN A 119 26.91 24.46 -15.34
N ILE A 120 26.33 24.15 -14.21
CA ILE A 120 25.32 25.02 -13.58
C ILE A 120 26.03 26.30 -13.08
N PRO A 121 25.54 27.49 -13.44
CA PRO A 121 26.14 28.75 -13.00
C PRO A 121 26.01 28.91 -11.47
N LYS A 122 27.00 29.53 -10.86
CA LYS A 122 26.99 29.79 -9.40
C LYS A 122 25.99 30.88 -9.00
N ASP A 123 25.81 31.85 -9.88
CA ASP A 123 24.81 32.90 -9.71
C ASP A 123 24.35 33.38 -11.10
N THR A 124 23.05 33.55 -11.26
CA THR A 124 22.41 34.05 -12.49
C THR A 124 21.92 35.48 -12.34
N ALA A 125 22.25 36.18 -11.25
CA ALA A 125 21.73 37.53 -10.94
C ALA A 125 20.20 37.60 -10.99
N GLY A 126 19.50 36.57 -10.55
CA GLY A 126 18.05 36.48 -10.53
C GLY A 126 17.40 36.21 -11.90
N LYS A 127 18.16 36.09 -12.98
CA LYS A 127 17.65 35.85 -14.33
C LYS A 127 17.57 34.35 -14.65
N TRP A 128 16.58 33.94 -15.38
CA TRP A 128 16.49 32.61 -15.96
C TRP A 128 17.47 32.48 -17.12
N LYS A 129 18.27 31.42 -17.11
CA LYS A 129 19.21 31.06 -18.18
C LYS A 129 18.80 29.74 -18.81
N GLU A 130 18.65 29.73 -20.12
CA GLU A 130 18.42 28.49 -20.85
C GLU A 130 19.73 27.72 -21.01
N MET A 131 19.65 26.40 -20.76
CA MET A 131 20.74 25.45 -20.93
C MET A 131 20.23 24.24 -21.68
N SER A 132 21.07 23.70 -22.57
CA SER A 132 20.66 22.51 -23.34
C SER A 132 21.84 21.63 -23.70
N CYS A 133 21.58 20.36 -23.94
CA CYS A 133 22.50 19.42 -24.54
C CYS A 133 21.81 18.62 -25.66
N ARG A 134 22.62 18.22 -26.64
CA ARG A 134 22.23 17.34 -27.73
C ARG A 134 22.84 15.97 -27.49
N PHE A 135 22.11 14.90 -27.73
CA PHE A 135 22.61 13.55 -27.54
C PHE A 135 21.86 12.53 -28.42
N GLU A 136 22.48 11.37 -28.59
CA GLU A 136 21.90 10.18 -29.17
C GLU A 136 21.61 9.17 -28.04
N PRO A 137 20.63 8.28 -28.15
CA PRO A 137 20.33 7.30 -27.14
C PRO A 137 21.55 6.44 -26.76
N PHE A 138 21.73 6.19 -25.47
CA PHE A 138 22.92 5.47 -25.00
C PHE A 138 22.86 3.97 -25.26
N ASP A 139 21.67 3.40 -25.34
CA ASP A 139 21.42 1.97 -25.51
C ASP A 139 20.30 1.76 -26.53
N LYS A 140 20.36 0.68 -27.33
CA LYS A 140 19.39 0.40 -28.41
C LYS A 140 17.94 0.21 -27.88
N ASP A 141 17.80 -0.28 -26.65
CA ASP A 141 16.51 -0.49 -25.98
C ASP A 141 16.39 0.36 -24.72
N GLY A 142 17.16 1.44 -24.64
CA GLY A 142 17.48 2.12 -23.40
C GLY A 142 16.35 2.95 -22.82
N VAL A 143 15.99 2.62 -21.62
CA VAL A 143 15.23 3.48 -20.75
C VAL A 143 16.13 4.61 -20.24
N HIS A 144 15.73 5.84 -20.49
CA HIS A 144 16.44 7.04 -20.07
C HIS A 144 15.75 7.71 -18.90
N THR A 145 16.51 8.47 -18.14
CA THR A 145 16.00 9.24 -17.00
C THR A 145 16.54 10.68 -17.11
N VAL A 146 15.67 11.66 -17.03
CA VAL A 146 16.06 13.07 -16.86
C VAL A 146 16.15 13.36 -15.38
N ILE A 147 17.24 14.00 -14.95
CA ILE A 147 17.61 14.17 -13.56
C ILE A 147 18.10 15.58 -13.32
N PHE A 148 17.56 16.22 -12.28
CA PHE A 148 18.10 17.45 -11.69
C PHE A 148 18.69 17.07 -10.35
N PHE A 149 19.95 17.41 -10.11
CA PHE A 149 20.61 17.02 -8.87
C PHE A 149 21.57 18.09 -8.36
N ALA A 150 21.80 18.08 -7.06
CA ALA A 150 22.84 18.84 -6.41
C ALA A 150 23.39 18.06 -5.20
N SER A 151 24.71 18.11 -5.03
CA SER A 151 25.45 17.42 -3.97
C SER A 151 26.44 18.35 -3.31
N GLY A 152 26.51 18.32 -1.97
CA GLY A 152 27.39 19.16 -1.18
C GLY A 152 27.19 20.64 -1.51
N PHE A 153 25.96 21.13 -1.40
CA PHE A 153 25.62 22.45 -1.93
C PHE A 153 25.05 23.40 -0.85
N THR A 154 25.15 24.70 -1.14
CA THR A 154 24.46 25.78 -0.42
C THR A 154 23.85 26.75 -1.42
N GLY A 155 22.97 27.64 -0.95
CA GLY A 155 22.26 28.58 -1.82
C GLY A 155 21.03 28.00 -2.46
N THR A 156 20.63 28.54 -3.61
CA THR A 156 19.42 28.09 -4.34
C THR A 156 19.70 27.72 -5.78
N PHE A 157 19.04 26.68 -6.23
CA PHE A 157 19.05 26.21 -7.62
C PHE A 157 17.61 25.93 -8.07
N ASP A 158 17.08 26.81 -8.90
CA ASP A 158 15.75 26.71 -9.49
C ASP A 158 15.84 26.07 -10.88
N VAL A 159 14.93 25.15 -11.19
CA VAL A 159 14.81 24.47 -12.50
C VAL A 159 13.38 24.55 -13.00
N ALA A 160 13.19 25.04 -14.20
CA ALA A 160 11.89 25.23 -14.84
C ALA A 160 11.91 24.80 -16.33
N ASP A 161 10.73 24.61 -16.89
CA ASP A 161 10.45 24.36 -18.32
C ASP A 161 11.39 23.26 -18.91
N PRO A 162 11.47 22.08 -18.30
CA PRO A 162 12.25 20.99 -18.87
C PRO A 162 11.58 20.48 -20.16
N ARG A 163 12.38 20.37 -21.22
CA ARG A 163 11.95 19.85 -22.51
C ARG A 163 12.93 18.83 -23.04
N LEU A 164 12.42 17.71 -23.47
CA LEU A 164 13.14 16.72 -24.24
C LEU A 164 12.45 16.58 -25.58
N THR A 165 13.12 16.94 -26.68
CA THR A 165 12.55 16.99 -28.02
C THR A 165 13.39 16.18 -28.98
N ALA A 166 12.76 15.58 -30.01
CA ALA A 166 13.47 15.01 -31.13
C ALA A 166 13.83 16.11 -32.12
N GLU A 167 15.05 16.04 -32.71
CA GLU A 167 15.52 16.96 -33.73
C GLU A 167 15.34 16.43 -35.17
N ASN A 168 15.06 15.15 -35.31
CA ASN A 168 14.77 14.51 -36.58
C ASN A 168 13.44 13.78 -36.54
N ASP A 169 12.90 13.50 -37.71
CA ASP A 169 11.70 12.66 -37.82
C ASP A 169 12.04 11.26 -37.34
N VAL A 170 11.60 10.99 -36.15
CA VAL A 170 11.73 9.69 -35.54
C VAL A 170 10.34 9.08 -35.50
N ALA A 171 10.13 8.02 -36.26
CA ALA A 171 9.07 7.10 -35.94
C ALA A 171 9.45 6.50 -34.59
N LEU A 172 8.95 7.09 -33.51
CA LEU A 172 9.07 6.55 -32.18
C LEU A 172 8.30 5.25 -32.20
N ALA A 173 8.98 4.14 -32.51
CA ALA A 173 8.39 2.82 -32.42
C ALA A 173 7.81 2.70 -31.01
N GLU A 174 6.47 2.75 -30.88
CA GLU A 174 5.73 2.59 -29.62
C GLU A 174 6.45 3.18 -28.40
N THR A 175 6.89 4.43 -28.48
CA THR A 175 7.47 5.11 -27.32
C THR A 175 6.33 5.54 -26.43
N GLU A 176 6.09 4.71 -25.44
CA GLU A 176 5.12 4.94 -24.41
C GLU A 176 5.15 6.35 -23.80
N PRO A 177 6.28 7.07 -23.65
CA PRO A 177 6.26 8.47 -23.18
C PRO A 177 5.53 9.45 -24.09
N SER A 178 5.59 9.29 -25.39
CA SER A 178 4.83 10.18 -26.28
C SER A 178 3.37 9.75 -26.41
N ALA A 179 3.10 8.44 -26.37
CA ALA A 179 1.75 7.92 -26.18
C ALA A 179 1.19 8.38 -24.83
N LEU A 180 2.02 8.43 -23.78
CA LEU A 180 1.66 8.97 -22.47
C LEU A 180 1.41 10.48 -22.51
N SER A 181 2.23 11.25 -23.19
CA SER A 181 2.01 12.69 -23.35
C SER A 181 0.79 12.99 -24.20
N ALA A 182 0.58 12.27 -25.29
CA ALA A 182 -0.63 12.37 -26.12
C ALA A 182 -1.86 11.89 -25.34
N ALA A 183 -1.77 10.76 -24.64
CA ALA A 183 -2.84 10.23 -23.78
C ALA A 183 -3.14 11.16 -22.61
N ALA A 184 -2.14 11.79 -21.99
CA ALA A 184 -2.34 12.78 -20.94
C ALA A 184 -3.09 14.03 -21.42
N ASN A 185 -3.04 14.31 -22.73
CA ASN A 185 -3.73 15.42 -23.37
C ASN A 185 -5.06 15.03 -24.05
N MET A 186 -5.45 13.76 -23.98
CA MET A 186 -6.74 13.31 -24.52
C MET A 186 -7.83 13.39 -23.44
N PRO A 187 -9.04 13.77 -23.79
CA PRO A 187 -10.18 13.65 -22.90
C PRO A 187 -10.46 12.17 -22.61
N ARG A 188 -10.91 11.90 -21.39
CA ARG A 188 -11.27 10.55 -20.93
C ARG A 188 -12.66 10.52 -20.36
N PHE A 189 -13.41 9.47 -20.65
CA PHE A 189 -14.70 9.19 -20.06
C PHE A 189 -14.61 7.93 -19.24
N VAL A 190 -14.76 8.10 -17.93
CA VAL A 190 -14.65 7.01 -16.97
C VAL A 190 -16.05 6.66 -16.48
N PRO A 191 -16.45 5.41 -16.51
CA PRO A 191 -17.78 5.01 -16.10
C PRO A 191 -17.97 5.14 -14.59
N MET A 192 -19.11 5.72 -14.21
CA MET A 192 -19.49 5.91 -12.81
C MET A 192 -20.59 4.96 -12.35
N ALA A 193 -21.39 4.49 -13.26
CA ALA A 193 -22.53 3.62 -12.99
C ALA A 193 -22.87 2.78 -14.23
N PRO A 194 -23.39 1.58 -14.04
CA PRO A 194 -23.75 0.95 -12.76
C PRO A 194 -22.53 0.54 -11.92
N LEU A 195 -22.70 0.46 -10.61
CA LEU A 195 -21.65 0.07 -9.68
C LEU A 195 -21.14 -1.34 -9.98
N LEU A 196 -19.83 -1.55 -10.01
CA LEU A 196 -19.17 -2.81 -10.34
C LEU A 196 -19.60 -3.41 -11.68
N TRP A 197 -20.22 -2.61 -12.56
CA TRP A 197 -20.74 -3.06 -13.85
C TRP A 197 -21.78 -4.19 -13.73
N GLU A 198 -22.50 -4.22 -12.63
CA GLU A 198 -23.59 -5.15 -12.37
C GLU A 198 -24.93 -4.49 -12.69
N ILE A 199 -25.68 -5.11 -13.57
CA ILE A 199 -26.98 -4.61 -14.04
C ILE A 199 -28.06 -5.63 -13.66
N PRO A 200 -29.08 -5.24 -12.88
CA PRO A 200 -30.21 -6.14 -12.62
C PRO A 200 -30.85 -6.63 -13.91
N ARG A 201 -30.97 -7.94 -14.09
CA ARG A 201 -31.56 -8.58 -15.31
C ARG A 201 -32.95 -8.07 -15.60
N ALA A 202 -33.72 -7.77 -14.57
CA ALA A 202 -35.07 -7.22 -14.71
C ALA A 202 -35.09 -5.77 -15.22
N LYS A 203 -33.93 -5.07 -15.20
CA LYS A 203 -33.84 -3.67 -15.58
C LYS A 203 -33.27 -3.53 -16.98
N ARG A 204 -34.16 -3.41 -17.98
CA ARG A 204 -33.76 -3.30 -19.37
C ARG A 204 -33.25 -1.93 -19.76
N GLU A 205 -33.81 -0.87 -19.17
CA GLU A 205 -33.34 0.48 -19.38
C GLU A 205 -32.29 0.83 -18.32
N VAL A 206 -31.06 1.07 -18.75
CA VAL A 206 -29.91 1.34 -17.90
C VAL A 206 -29.33 2.70 -18.24
N THR A 207 -29.25 3.56 -17.26
CA THR A 207 -28.53 4.81 -17.37
C THR A 207 -27.07 4.60 -17.00
N PHE A 208 -26.21 4.60 -17.99
CA PHE A 208 -24.77 4.64 -17.77
C PHE A 208 -24.35 6.08 -17.47
N ARG A 209 -23.57 6.24 -16.43
CA ARG A 209 -23.01 7.55 -16.06
C ARG A 209 -21.51 7.52 -16.24
N PHE A 210 -21.00 8.57 -16.81
CA PHE A 210 -19.59 8.76 -17.09
C PHE A 210 -19.06 10.00 -16.43
N PHE A 211 -17.79 9.96 -16.15
CA PHE A 211 -17.04 11.08 -15.62
C PHE A 211 -16.03 11.49 -16.69
N GLY A 212 -16.28 12.63 -17.31
CA GLY A 212 -15.39 13.19 -18.31
C GLY A 212 -14.30 14.03 -17.65
N LYS A 213 -13.06 13.78 -17.97
CA LYS A 213 -11.93 14.63 -17.57
C LYS A 213 -11.17 15.09 -18.80
N VAL A 214 -10.85 16.38 -18.83
CA VAL A 214 -10.08 17.03 -19.89
C VAL A 214 -8.89 17.71 -19.26
N PRO A 215 -7.70 17.65 -19.87
CA PRO A 215 -6.55 18.43 -19.44
C PRO A 215 -6.88 19.93 -19.43
N SER A 216 -6.30 20.68 -18.50
CA SER A 216 -6.53 22.10 -18.39
C SER A 216 -6.21 22.84 -19.70
N GLY A 217 -7.05 23.82 -20.05
CA GLY A 217 -6.88 24.62 -21.25
C GLY A 217 -7.47 24.04 -22.54
N ARG A 218 -8.09 22.84 -22.49
CA ARG A 218 -8.79 22.27 -23.65
C ARG A 218 -10.30 22.52 -23.57
N VAL A 219 -10.86 23.02 -24.66
CA VAL A 219 -12.29 23.19 -24.85
C VAL A 219 -12.65 22.60 -26.21
N GLU A 220 -13.48 21.55 -26.21
CA GLU A 220 -13.98 20.95 -27.46
C GLU A 220 -15.44 20.56 -27.30
N ASP A 221 -16.23 20.79 -28.34
CA ASP A 221 -17.54 20.18 -28.47
C ASP A 221 -17.40 18.75 -28.98
N TYR A 222 -18.06 17.82 -28.35
CA TYR A 222 -18.02 16.43 -28.71
C TYR A 222 -19.38 15.74 -28.63
N ASP A 223 -19.48 14.62 -29.31
CA ASP A 223 -20.56 13.67 -29.19
C ASP A 223 -20.07 12.46 -28.39
N LEU A 224 -20.92 11.94 -27.51
CA LEU A 224 -20.67 10.71 -26.76
C LEU A 224 -21.45 9.56 -27.41
N GLU A 225 -20.74 8.59 -27.97
CA GLU A 225 -21.31 7.41 -28.62
C GLU A 225 -21.08 6.18 -27.75
N CYS A 226 -22.13 5.43 -27.45
CA CYS A 226 -22.07 4.13 -26.80
C CYS A 226 -22.51 3.03 -27.76
N THR A 227 -21.79 1.91 -27.77
CA THR A 227 -22.18 0.72 -28.51
C THR A 227 -22.07 -0.47 -27.58
N ILE A 228 -23.16 -1.24 -27.45
CA ILE A 228 -23.19 -2.53 -26.77
C ILE A 228 -23.69 -3.52 -27.81
N GLU A 229 -22.78 -4.40 -28.28
CA GLU A 229 -23.08 -5.32 -29.37
C GLU A 229 -23.75 -4.60 -30.54
N ASN A 230 -25.06 -4.88 -30.80
CA ASN A 230 -25.83 -4.26 -31.87
C ASN A 230 -26.59 -3.01 -31.43
N VAL A 231 -26.51 -2.62 -30.16
CA VAL A 231 -27.23 -1.46 -29.61
C VAL A 231 -26.34 -0.21 -29.70
N LYS A 232 -26.86 0.82 -30.34
CA LYS A 232 -26.17 2.13 -30.48
C LYS A 232 -26.99 3.23 -29.82
N CYS A 233 -26.33 4.01 -29.00
CA CYS A 233 -26.88 5.23 -28.42
C CYS A 233 -25.93 6.39 -28.64
N LYS A 234 -26.48 7.59 -28.87
CA LYS A 234 -25.68 8.79 -29.07
C LYS A 234 -26.25 9.93 -28.24
N ARG A 235 -25.38 10.70 -27.62
CA ARG A 235 -25.72 11.98 -27.00
C ARG A 235 -24.94 13.08 -27.69
N GLU A 236 -25.65 14.02 -28.26
CA GLU A 236 -25.08 15.07 -29.09
C GLU A 236 -24.83 16.37 -28.31
N GLY A 237 -23.88 17.16 -28.78
CA GLY A 237 -23.67 18.53 -28.35
C GLY A 237 -23.10 18.70 -26.96
N LEU A 238 -22.29 17.80 -26.48
CA LEU A 238 -21.61 17.96 -25.23
C LEU A 238 -20.39 18.86 -25.38
N VAL A 239 -20.19 19.75 -24.42
CA VAL A 239 -19.06 20.68 -24.39
C VAL A 239 -18.10 20.30 -23.29
N VAL A 240 -16.85 20.10 -23.64
CA VAL A 240 -15.78 19.79 -22.68
C VAL A 240 -15.10 21.08 -22.25
N THR A 241 -15.52 21.66 -21.16
CA THR A 241 -15.10 23.03 -20.76
C THR A 241 -14.29 23.11 -19.50
N ALA A 242 -14.30 22.09 -18.67
CA ALA A 242 -13.66 22.15 -17.36
C ALA A 242 -12.97 20.84 -17.06
N PRO A 243 -12.10 20.74 -16.04
CA PRO A 243 -11.35 19.53 -15.80
C PRO A 243 -12.22 18.30 -15.55
N VAL A 244 -13.47 18.49 -15.15
CA VAL A 244 -14.38 17.38 -14.79
C VAL A 244 -15.82 17.68 -15.19
N ARG A 245 -16.48 16.70 -15.85
CA ARG A 245 -17.88 16.77 -16.20
C ARG A 245 -18.56 15.41 -16.00
N LYS A 246 -19.81 15.44 -15.55
CA LYS A 246 -20.64 14.22 -15.42
C LYS A 246 -21.57 14.10 -16.60
N GLU A 247 -21.52 12.98 -17.29
CA GLU A 247 -22.34 12.68 -18.45
C GLU A 247 -23.16 11.41 -18.21
N SER A 248 -24.28 11.29 -18.85
CA SER A 248 -25.13 10.11 -18.77
C SER A 248 -25.74 9.74 -20.11
N ILE A 249 -25.90 8.47 -20.36
CA ILE A 249 -26.56 7.95 -21.55
C ILE A 249 -27.50 6.81 -21.14
N LEU A 250 -28.73 6.84 -21.67
CA LEU A 250 -29.70 5.77 -21.45
C LEU A 250 -29.56 4.72 -22.56
N VAL A 251 -29.45 3.47 -22.18
CA VAL A 251 -29.34 2.33 -23.10
C VAL A 251 -30.39 1.29 -22.75
N THR A 252 -31.08 0.77 -23.77
CA THR A 252 -31.95 -0.38 -23.62
C THR A 252 -31.16 -1.64 -23.95
N LEU A 253 -30.99 -2.52 -22.98
CA LEU A 253 -30.25 -3.77 -23.17
C LEU A 253 -31.08 -4.81 -23.92
N PRO A 254 -30.47 -5.68 -24.75
CA PRO A 254 -31.09 -6.85 -25.35
C PRO A 254 -31.71 -7.79 -24.29
N GLU A 255 -32.73 -8.54 -24.68
CA GLU A 255 -33.46 -9.43 -23.74
C GLU A 255 -32.59 -10.56 -23.20
N ASP A 256 -31.66 -11.04 -24.01
CA ASP A 256 -30.75 -12.15 -23.73
C ASP A 256 -29.35 -11.72 -23.21
N ALA A 257 -29.18 -10.43 -22.92
CA ALA A 257 -27.89 -9.94 -22.45
C ALA A 257 -27.55 -10.46 -21.04
N ASP A 258 -26.69 -11.47 -20.95
CA ASP A 258 -26.09 -11.97 -19.71
C ASP A 258 -24.83 -11.20 -19.32
N SER A 259 -24.07 -10.80 -20.31
CA SER A 259 -22.88 -9.94 -20.19
C SER A 259 -22.65 -9.28 -21.53
N GLY A 260 -21.85 -8.23 -21.54
CA GLY A 260 -21.50 -7.56 -22.79
C GLY A 260 -20.32 -6.62 -22.60
N VAL A 261 -19.80 -6.17 -23.73
CA VAL A 261 -18.78 -5.13 -23.78
C VAL A 261 -19.42 -3.87 -24.29
N MET A 262 -19.41 -2.82 -23.46
CA MET A 262 -19.79 -1.49 -23.91
C MET A 262 -18.55 -0.73 -24.37
N THR A 263 -18.60 -0.23 -25.61
CA THR A 263 -17.60 0.70 -26.13
C THR A 263 -18.16 2.11 -26.07
N VAL A 264 -17.43 3.00 -25.42
CA VAL A 264 -17.76 4.43 -25.32
C VAL A 264 -16.73 5.23 -26.12
N ARG A 265 -17.18 6.08 -27.02
CA ARG A 265 -16.36 6.96 -27.85
C ARG A 265 -16.76 8.41 -27.63
N GLY A 266 -15.78 9.27 -27.42
CA GLY A 266 -15.96 10.72 -27.53
C GLY A 266 -15.49 11.18 -28.91
N VAL A 267 -16.33 11.86 -29.69
CA VAL A 267 -16.04 12.29 -31.06
C VAL A 267 -16.16 13.80 -31.15
N ALA A 268 -15.09 14.47 -31.54
CA ALA A 268 -15.07 15.92 -31.72
C ALA A 268 -16.00 16.32 -32.87
N ARG A 269 -17.00 17.18 -32.62
CA ARG A 269 -18.01 17.55 -33.62
C ARG A 269 -17.44 18.25 -34.84
N ALA A 270 -16.51 19.18 -34.61
CA ALA A 270 -15.92 19.99 -35.68
C ALA A 270 -15.10 19.16 -36.69
N THR A 271 -14.52 18.06 -36.27
CA THR A 271 -13.54 17.32 -37.08
C THR A 271 -13.94 15.86 -37.33
N GLY A 272 -14.94 15.34 -36.63
CA GLY A 272 -15.27 13.90 -36.62
C GLY A 272 -14.19 13.03 -35.99
N ARG A 273 -13.15 13.63 -35.40
CA ARG A 273 -12.02 12.92 -34.80
C ARG A 273 -12.45 12.23 -33.51
N GLU A 274 -12.09 10.97 -33.37
CA GLU A 274 -12.22 10.25 -32.12
C GLU A 274 -11.25 10.86 -31.10
N MET A 275 -11.79 11.35 -29.99
CA MET A 275 -11.03 11.98 -28.91
C MET A 275 -10.61 10.98 -27.86
N CYS A 276 -11.44 10.00 -27.60
CA CYS A 276 -11.17 8.91 -26.69
C CYS A 276 -12.05 7.70 -26.99
N ARG A 277 -11.60 6.52 -26.60
CA ARG A 277 -12.34 5.26 -26.66
C ARG A 277 -12.06 4.46 -25.41
N GLU A 278 -13.12 4.00 -24.76
CA GLU A 278 -13.04 3.12 -23.61
C GLU A 278 -13.95 1.91 -23.81
N GLN A 279 -13.56 0.77 -23.28
CA GLN A 279 -14.35 -0.45 -23.31
C GLN A 279 -14.56 -0.99 -21.89
N PHE A 280 -15.79 -1.40 -21.61
CA PHE A 280 -16.20 -1.88 -20.29
C PHE A 280 -17.01 -3.15 -20.45
N THR A 281 -16.63 -4.17 -19.68
CA THR A 281 -17.39 -5.38 -19.56
C THR A 281 -18.45 -5.22 -18.47
N PHE A 282 -19.70 -5.49 -18.75
CA PHE A 282 -20.77 -5.56 -17.77
C PHE A 282 -21.32 -6.99 -17.69
N ARG A 283 -22.03 -7.28 -16.60
CA ARG A 283 -22.82 -8.49 -16.44
C ARG A 283 -24.22 -8.17 -15.95
N THR A 284 -25.19 -8.95 -16.37
CA THR A 284 -26.52 -8.91 -15.76
C THR A 284 -26.56 -9.86 -14.56
N VAL A 285 -27.27 -9.47 -13.52
CA VAL A 285 -27.39 -10.22 -12.27
C VAL A 285 -28.86 -10.34 -11.89
N ASP A 286 -29.26 -11.47 -11.33
CA ASP A 286 -30.63 -11.70 -10.85
C ASP A 286 -30.83 -10.99 -9.50
N ALA A 287 -30.89 -9.68 -9.56
CA ALA A 287 -31.07 -8.84 -8.39
C ALA A 287 -32.38 -8.06 -8.52
N PRO A 288 -33.41 -8.37 -7.73
CA PRO A 288 -34.55 -7.49 -7.56
C PRO A 288 -34.05 -6.18 -6.91
N ALA A 289 -34.81 -5.11 -7.10
CA ALA A 289 -34.52 -3.84 -6.46
C ALA A 289 -34.32 -4.02 -4.96
N ILE A 290 -33.18 -3.58 -4.43
CA ILE A 290 -32.94 -3.60 -3.00
C ILE A 290 -33.98 -2.71 -2.34
N PRO A 291 -34.81 -3.23 -1.43
CA PRO A 291 -35.82 -2.42 -0.77
C PRO A 291 -35.18 -1.23 -0.05
N ALA A 292 -35.80 -0.07 -0.15
CA ALA A 292 -35.35 1.10 0.61
C ALA A 292 -35.34 0.77 2.11
N GLY A 293 -34.23 1.03 2.81
CA GLY A 293 -34.09 0.76 4.24
C GLY A 293 -33.42 -0.57 4.63
N CYS A 294 -32.94 -1.34 3.66
CA CYS A 294 -32.20 -2.57 3.96
C CYS A 294 -30.79 -2.27 4.48
N GLY A 295 -30.55 -2.65 5.70
CA GLY A 295 -29.26 -2.60 6.36
C GLY A 295 -28.97 -1.30 7.13
N ARG A 296 -28.26 -1.47 8.22
CA ARG A 296 -27.76 -0.40 9.07
C ARG A 296 -26.23 -0.32 8.93
N ARG A 297 -25.73 0.76 8.35
CA ARG A 297 -24.29 0.99 8.29
C ARG A 297 -23.75 1.08 9.72
N LEU A 298 -22.78 0.26 10.07
CA LEU A 298 -22.10 0.27 11.36
C LEU A 298 -20.87 1.22 11.28
N ASN A 299 -20.07 1.05 10.23
CA ASN A 299 -18.94 1.89 9.87
C ASN A 299 -18.68 1.80 8.35
N ASN A 300 -17.55 2.31 7.84
CA ASN A 300 -17.24 2.24 6.41
C ASN A 300 -17.02 0.82 5.88
N LEU A 301 -16.69 -0.13 6.75
CA LEU A 301 -16.27 -1.49 6.39
C LEU A 301 -17.34 -2.54 6.65
N SER A 302 -18.44 -2.19 7.36
CA SER A 302 -19.47 -3.13 7.80
C SER A 302 -20.86 -2.53 7.79
N THR A 303 -21.81 -3.27 7.23
CA THR A 303 -23.25 -2.91 7.23
C THR A 303 -24.03 -4.10 7.76
N GLU A 304 -24.77 -3.93 8.86
CA GLU A 304 -25.64 -4.96 9.41
C GLU A 304 -26.91 -5.08 8.55
N LEU A 305 -27.12 -6.23 7.94
CA LEU A 305 -28.27 -6.52 7.10
C LEU A 305 -29.40 -7.15 7.91
N LEU A 306 -29.06 -7.93 8.93
CA LEU A 306 -30.01 -8.61 9.80
C LEU A 306 -29.39 -8.83 11.19
N SER A 307 -30.22 -8.62 12.23
CA SER A 307 -29.92 -9.05 13.59
C SER A 307 -31.23 -9.47 14.24
N ALA A 308 -31.54 -10.77 14.18
CA ALA A 308 -32.84 -11.33 14.58
C ALA A 308 -32.70 -12.40 15.67
N PRO A 309 -33.53 -12.40 16.71
CA PRO A 309 -33.57 -13.47 17.70
C PRO A 309 -34.12 -14.74 17.05
N LEU A 310 -33.52 -15.87 17.38
CA LEU A 310 -33.96 -17.20 16.93
C LEU A 310 -34.91 -17.80 17.97
N LYS A 311 -36.07 -18.26 17.50
CA LYS A 311 -37.08 -18.89 18.35
C LYS A 311 -36.69 -20.36 18.63
N GLY A 312 -36.51 -20.71 19.89
CA GLY A 312 -36.01 -22.01 20.31
C GLY A 312 -36.99 -23.20 20.07
N ASN A 313 -38.26 -22.91 19.89
CA ASN A 313 -39.33 -23.92 19.73
C ASN A 313 -39.78 -24.14 18.26
N VAL A 314 -39.06 -23.59 17.28
CA VAL A 314 -39.40 -23.68 15.87
C VAL A 314 -38.32 -24.51 15.15
N THR A 315 -38.72 -25.50 14.38
CA THR A 315 -37.84 -26.44 13.67
C THR A 315 -36.99 -25.75 12.59
N SER A 316 -37.55 -24.71 11.96
CA SER A 316 -36.80 -23.89 11.00
C SER A 316 -37.35 -22.48 10.91
N GLN A 317 -36.47 -21.51 10.66
CA GLN A 317 -36.81 -20.11 10.46
C GLN A 317 -36.15 -19.61 9.17
N ARG A 318 -36.92 -18.85 8.38
CA ARG A 318 -36.48 -18.30 7.11
C ARG A 318 -36.36 -16.80 7.21
N PHE A 319 -35.26 -16.26 6.64
CA PHE A 319 -34.96 -14.83 6.56
C PHE A 319 -34.54 -14.49 5.14
N THR A 320 -34.85 -13.28 4.71
CA THR A 320 -34.32 -12.72 3.46
C THR A 320 -33.48 -11.51 3.79
N VAL A 321 -32.26 -11.43 3.23
CA VAL A 321 -31.39 -10.27 3.32
C VAL A 321 -31.07 -9.78 1.91
N ALA A 322 -30.83 -8.48 1.73
CA ALA A 322 -30.44 -7.93 0.46
C ALA A 322 -28.98 -7.43 0.54
N ALA A 323 -28.08 -8.08 -0.21
CA ALA A 323 -26.71 -7.61 -0.34
C ALA A 323 -26.68 -6.32 -1.18
N PRO A 324 -26.14 -5.21 -0.67
CA PRO A 324 -26.16 -3.92 -1.37
C PRO A 324 -25.23 -3.88 -2.60
N ARG A 325 -24.28 -4.79 -2.67
CA ARG A 325 -23.33 -5.01 -3.78
C ARG A 325 -22.82 -6.43 -3.71
N SER A 326 -22.26 -6.94 -4.81
CA SER A 326 -21.50 -8.18 -4.77
C SER A 326 -20.29 -8.04 -3.85
N GLY A 327 -20.07 -9.05 -3.02
CA GLY A 327 -19.01 -9.03 -2.02
C GLY A 327 -19.24 -10.05 -0.91
N TRP A 328 -18.79 -9.74 0.29
CA TRP A 328 -18.75 -10.69 1.40
C TRP A 328 -19.87 -10.47 2.41
N LEU A 329 -20.52 -11.57 2.77
CA LEU A 329 -21.39 -11.64 3.94
C LEU A 329 -20.67 -12.35 5.09
N TYR A 330 -20.74 -11.77 6.27
CA TYR A 330 -20.52 -12.44 7.54
C TYR A 330 -21.86 -12.93 8.05
N ILE A 331 -21.97 -14.23 8.39
CA ILE A 331 -23.16 -14.89 8.91
C ILE A 331 -22.79 -15.61 10.20
N ALA A 332 -23.53 -15.38 11.27
CA ALA A 332 -23.26 -16.01 12.56
C ALA A 332 -24.54 -16.30 13.35
N VAL A 333 -24.52 -17.38 14.13
CA VAL A 333 -25.53 -17.68 15.17
C VAL A 333 -24.91 -17.44 16.54
N ARG A 334 -25.17 -16.28 17.13
CA ARG A 334 -24.60 -15.88 18.41
C ARG A 334 -25.45 -16.39 19.59
N GLY A 335 -24.78 -16.98 20.59
CA GLY A 335 -25.47 -17.56 21.75
C GLY A 335 -26.37 -18.77 21.38
N GLY A 336 -26.17 -19.34 20.21
CA GLY A 336 -26.89 -20.50 19.74
C GLY A 336 -26.31 -21.81 20.25
N GLN A 337 -27.14 -22.87 20.14
CA GLN A 337 -26.68 -24.23 20.41
C GLN A 337 -25.88 -24.77 19.22
N ARG A 338 -24.89 -25.63 19.44
CA ARG A 338 -24.11 -26.26 18.39
C ARG A 338 -24.89 -27.10 17.38
N SER A 339 -26.13 -27.43 17.70
CA SER A 339 -27.07 -28.12 16.78
C SER A 339 -27.68 -27.20 15.72
N ALA A 340 -27.41 -25.90 15.76
CA ALA A 340 -27.91 -24.97 14.76
C ALA A 340 -27.24 -25.22 13.40
N THR A 341 -28.02 -25.33 12.34
CA THR A 341 -27.53 -25.33 10.96
C THR A 341 -28.10 -24.14 10.21
N VAL A 342 -27.28 -23.56 9.32
CA VAL A 342 -27.68 -22.41 8.50
C VAL A 342 -27.43 -22.73 7.03
N THR A 343 -28.44 -22.49 6.20
CA THR A 343 -28.26 -22.50 4.74
C THR A 343 -28.37 -21.09 4.18
N LEU A 344 -27.59 -20.81 3.14
CA LEU A 344 -27.64 -19.61 2.32
C LEU A 344 -27.97 -20.03 0.90
N ASP A 345 -29.07 -19.54 0.34
CA ASP A 345 -29.57 -19.90 -0.98
C ASP A 345 -29.64 -21.41 -1.22
N GLY A 346 -30.11 -22.13 -0.19
CA GLY A 346 -30.25 -23.60 -0.22
C GLY A 346 -28.97 -24.39 0.04
N ARG A 347 -27.78 -23.74 0.16
CA ARG A 347 -26.51 -24.40 0.48
C ARG A 347 -26.20 -24.27 1.95
N GLU A 348 -25.85 -25.38 2.61
CA GLU A 348 -25.42 -25.36 4.00
C GLU A 348 -24.09 -24.57 4.13
N VAL A 349 -24.06 -23.63 5.07
CA VAL A 349 -22.92 -22.71 5.31
C VAL A 349 -22.45 -22.72 6.77
N ILE A 350 -23.30 -23.15 7.70
CA ILE A 350 -22.95 -23.37 9.12
C ILE A 350 -23.62 -24.70 9.53
N ASP A 351 -22.84 -25.56 10.17
CA ASP A 351 -23.23 -26.79 10.82
C ASP A 351 -22.72 -26.87 12.26
N GLY A 352 -22.95 -27.95 12.97
CA GLY A 352 -22.53 -28.15 14.36
C GLY A 352 -20.99 -28.13 14.55
N ASP A 353 -20.24 -28.44 13.50
CA ASP A 353 -18.78 -28.48 13.50
C ASP A 353 -18.16 -27.15 13.09
N THR A 354 -18.97 -26.22 12.60
CA THR A 354 -18.51 -24.89 12.18
C THR A 354 -18.01 -24.10 13.41
N PRO A 355 -16.74 -23.69 13.43
CA PRO A 355 -16.17 -22.94 14.55
C PRO A 355 -16.97 -21.66 14.84
N ARG A 356 -17.29 -21.43 16.12
CA ARG A 356 -18.05 -20.26 16.58
C ARG A 356 -19.44 -20.10 15.96
N LEU A 357 -19.93 -21.07 15.20
CA LEU A 357 -21.16 -20.98 14.40
C LEU A 357 -21.17 -19.70 13.52
N GLU A 358 -20.05 -19.44 12.85
CA GLU A 358 -19.88 -18.26 11.98
C GLU A 358 -19.17 -18.63 10.68
N THR A 359 -19.48 -17.88 9.63
CA THR A 359 -18.88 -18.11 8.30
C THR A 359 -18.83 -16.82 7.49
N PHE A 360 -17.96 -16.83 6.49
CA PHE A 360 -17.92 -15.80 5.43
C PHE A 360 -18.36 -16.41 4.11
N ARG A 361 -19.18 -15.69 3.34
CA ARG A 361 -19.63 -16.14 2.00
C ARG A 361 -19.58 -14.96 1.03
N GLU A 362 -18.98 -15.19 -0.11
CA GLU A 362 -19.12 -14.27 -1.23
C GLU A 362 -20.49 -14.44 -1.87
N VAL A 363 -21.18 -13.34 -2.13
CA VAL A 363 -22.51 -13.31 -2.72
C VAL A 363 -22.59 -12.28 -3.84
N ALA A 364 -23.53 -12.46 -4.74
CA ALA A 364 -23.91 -11.44 -5.72
C ALA A 364 -24.69 -10.29 -5.02
N VAL A 365 -24.85 -9.19 -5.71
CA VAL A 365 -25.79 -8.13 -5.29
C VAL A 365 -27.22 -8.66 -5.34
N GLY A 366 -28.04 -8.30 -4.36
CA GLY A 366 -29.47 -8.63 -4.34
C GLY A 366 -29.91 -9.46 -3.13
N PRO A 367 -31.11 -10.06 -3.20
CA PRO A 367 -31.65 -10.83 -2.11
C PRO A 367 -31.05 -12.22 -2.02
N HIS A 368 -30.85 -12.64 -0.78
CA HIS A 368 -30.38 -13.96 -0.42
C HIS A 368 -31.30 -14.56 0.65
N GLU A 369 -31.63 -15.83 0.50
CA GLU A 369 -32.44 -16.57 1.48
C GLU A 369 -31.51 -17.24 2.49
N ILE A 370 -31.80 -17.01 3.76
CA ILE A 370 -31.12 -17.66 4.87
C ILE A 370 -32.16 -18.51 5.64
N MET A 371 -31.90 -19.79 5.76
CA MET A 371 -32.71 -20.67 6.58
C MET A 371 -31.89 -21.20 7.75
N VAL A 372 -32.43 -21.06 8.94
CA VAL A 372 -31.81 -21.58 10.18
C VAL A 372 -32.66 -22.73 10.69
N LYS A 373 -32.05 -23.91 10.88
CA LYS A 373 -32.63 -25.04 11.59
C LYS A 373 -31.98 -25.19 12.95
N GLY A 374 -32.75 -25.63 13.94
CA GLY A 374 -32.31 -25.65 15.32
C GLY A 374 -32.50 -24.28 15.99
N GLY A 375 -32.41 -24.23 17.30
CA GLY A 375 -32.89 -23.08 18.04
C GLY A 375 -31.94 -22.37 18.96
N GLY A 376 -32.36 -21.16 19.31
CA GLY A 376 -31.74 -20.32 20.30
C GLY A 376 -30.67 -19.37 19.76
N GLY A 377 -30.47 -18.31 20.48
CA GLY A 377 -29.48 -17.27 20.14
C GLY A 377 -30.04 -16.23 19.17
N ARG A 378 -29.14 -15.67 18.39
CA ARG A 378 -29.41 -14.59 17.44
C ARG A 378 -28.68 -14.80 16.12
N LEU A 379 -29.43 -14.75 15.04
CA LEU A 379 -28.84 -14.69 13.69
C LEU A 379 -28.33 -13.27 13.42
N VAL A 380 -27.06 -13.15 13.05
CA VAL A 380 -26.43 -11.89 12.62
C VAL A 380 -25.92 -12.04 11.21
N VAL A 381 -26.29 -11.12 10.32
CA VAL A 381 -25.80 -11.07 8.94
C VAL A 381 -25.28 -9.66 8.65
N ARG A 382 -24.07 -9.56 8.16
CA ARG A 382 -23.43 -8.29 7.79
C ARG A 382 -22.81 -8.37 6.40
N ALA A 383 -22.99 -7.33 5.60
CA ALA A 383 -22.17 -7.10 4.43
C ALA A 383 -20.87 -6.42 4.90
N ILE A 384 -19.74 -6.98 4.54
CA ILE A 384 -18.43 -6.53 5.02
C ILE A 384 -17.47 -6.26 3.85
N ALA A 385 -16.48 -5.39 4.09
CA ALA A 385 -15.32 -5.28 3.22
C ALA A 385 -14.55 -6.60 3.18
N GLU A 386 -13.92 -6.91 2.04
CA GLU A 386 -13.04 -8.08 1.95
C GLU A 386 -11.85 -7.93 2.88
N ILE A 387 -11.47 -9.00 3.58
CA ILE A 387 -10.32 -9.00 4.48
C ILE A 387 -9.22 -9.87 3.87
N VAL A 388 -8.13 -9.22 3.44
CA VAL A 388 -7.02 -9.87 2.75
C VAL A 388 -5.86 -10.10 3.72
N SER A 389 -5.42 -11.34 3.82
CA SER A 389 -4.22 -11.74 4.57
C SER A 389 -3.15 -12.29 3.62
N TYR A 390 -1.91 -11.91 3.84
CA TYR A 390 -0.78 -12.43 3.06
C TYR A 390 -0.07 -13.57 3.75
N CYS A 391 0.34 -14.56 2.96
CA CYS A 391 1.24 -15.63 3.34
C CYS A 391 0.79 -16.44 4.56
N PRO A 392 -0.29 -17.24 4.47
CA PRO A 392 -0.67 -18.16 5.53
C PRO A 392 0.41 -19.25 5.73
N CYS A 393 0.57 -19.68 6.96
CA CYS A 393 1.49 -20.75 7.34
C CYS A 393 2.96 -20.57 6.91
N VAL A 394 3.42 -19.32 6.76
CA VAL A 394 4.81 -19.01 6.46
C VAL A 394 5.60 -18.91 7.75
N LYS A 395 6.78 -19.54 7.79
CA LYS A 395 7.70 -19.38 8.92
C LYS A 395 8.14 -17.92 9.02
N CYS A 396 7.91 -17.31 10.18
CA CYS A 396 8.50 -16.02 10.47
C CYS A 396 10.03 -16.11 10.44
N PRO A 397 10.76 -15.32 9.68
CA PRO A 397 12.21 -15.44 9.57
C PRO A 397 12.95 -15.11 10.86
N VAL A 398 12.33 -14.49 11.84
CA VAL A 398 12.96 -14.03 13.09
C VAL A 398 12.54 -14.83 14.30
N SER A 399 11.41 -15.53 14.25
CA SER A 399 10.82 -16.13 15.43
C SER A 399 11.48 -17.47 15.77
N GLU A 400 12.11 -17.54 16.94
CA GLU A 400 12.37 -18.78 17.65
C GLU A 400 11.14 -19.24 18.46
N GLY A 401 10.11 -18.37 18.53
CA GLY A 401 8.87 -18.57 19.24
C GLY A 401 7.82 -19.40 18.47
N PRO A 402 6.55 -19.35 18.91
CA PRO A 402 5.46 -20.09 18.29
C PRO A 402 5.35 -19.78 16.81
N ARG A 403 5.27 -20.83 16.00
CA ARG A 403 5.18 -20.70 14.55
C ARG A 403 3.74 -20.45 14.14
N TYR A 404 3.57 -19.80 12.98
CA TYR A 404 2.27 -19.64 12.32
C TYR A 404 1.88 -20.96 11.64
N ASP A 405 1.70 -22.01 12.45
CA ASP A 405 1.13 -23.27 11.96
C ASP A 405 -0.37 -23.14 11.70
N TRP A 406 -0.96 -24.17 11.11
CA TRP A 406 -2.38 -24.13 10.77
C TRP A 406 -3.28 -23.94 12.02
N PRO A 407 -3.04 -24.60 13.18
CA PRO A 407 -3.77 -24.31 14.41
C PRO A 407 -3.70 -22.85 14.86
N TYR A 408 -2.56 -22.19 14.67
CA TYR A 408 -2.43 -20.75 14.93
C TYR A 408 -3.29 -19.93 13.97
N GLU A 409 -3.25 -20.23 12.66
CA GLU A 409 -4.07 -19.56 11.65
C GLU A 409 -5.57 -19.74 11.95
N GLU A 410 -6.03 -20.95 12.25
CA GLU A 410 -7.43 -21.23 12.59
C GLU A 410 -7.91 -20.47 13.82
N ARG A 411 -7.06 -20.32 14.81
CA ARG A 411 -7.42 -19.67 16.08
C ARG A 411 -7.41 -18.16 15.99
N HIS A 412 -6.41 -17.59 15.35
CA HIS A 412 -6.10 -16.15 15.45
C HIS A 412 -6.31 -15.37 14.17
N VAL A 413 -6.27 -15.99 13.01
CA VAL A 413 -6.28 -15.31 11.70
C VAL A 413 -7.59 -15.54 10.95
N LEU A 414 -7.95 -16.80 10.69
CA LEU A 414 -9.12 -17.13 9.87
C LEU A 414 -10.46 -16.57 10.40
N PRO A 415 -10.67 -16.38 11.72
CA PRO A 415 -11.89 -15.71 12.20
C PRO A 415 -12.07 -14.26 11.76
N ALA A 416 -11.07 -13.68 11.10
CA ALA A 416 -11.07 -12.31 10.63
C ALA A 416 -10.44 -12.18 9.23
N VAL A 417 -10.64 -13.20 8.37
CA VAL A 417 -10.10 -13.21 7.00
C VAL A 417 -11.14 -13.78 6.05
N THR A 418 -11.21 -13.23 4.86
CA THR A 418 -12.04 -13.78 3.75
C THR A 418 -11.16 -14.35 2.64
N THR A 419 -10.00 -13.71 2.41
CA THR A 419 -9.09 -14.03 1.29
C THR A 419 -7.66 -14.18 1.79
N GLN A 420 -7.05 -15.32 1.52
CA GLN A 420 -5.61 -15.57 1.70
C GLN A 420 -4.88 -15.34 0.39
N ASN A 421 -3.83 -14.53 0.41
CA ASN A 421 -3.00 -14.26 -0.76
C ASN A 421 -1.61 -14.91 -0.60
N GLY A 422 -1.22 -15.71 -1.59
CA GLY A 422 0.05 -16.44 -1.56
C GLY A 422 0.13 -17.44 -0.41
N GLY A 423 1.37 -17.76 0.02
CA GLY A 423 1.63 -18.67 1.12
C GLY A 423 1.29 -20.13 0.81
N ILE A 424 1.24 -20.94 1.86
CA ILE A 424 0.96 -22.37 1.77
C ILE A 424 -0.24 -22.69 2.67
N ILE A 425 -1.25 -23.34 2.11
CA ILE A 425 -2.30 -23.97 2.88
C ILE A 425 -1.98 -25.47 2.94
N PRO A 426 -1.91 -26.09 4.13
CA PRO A 426 -1.64 -27.52 4.25
C PRO A 426 -2.65 -28.34 3.44
N THR A 427 -2.15 -29.35 2.72
CA THR A 427 -2.98 -30.15 1.79
C THR A 427 -4.18 -30.79 2.48
N ASN A 428 -4.00 -31.24 3.73
CA ASN A 428 -5.07 -31.83 4.54
C ASN A 428 -6.10 -30.78 5.04
N ALA A 429 -5.73 -29.51 5.14
CA ALA A 429 -6.62 -28.43 5.56
C ALA A 429 -7.36 -27.78 4.39
N LEU A 430 -6.84 -27.90 3.16
CA LEU A 430 -7.36 -27.19 1.99
C LEU A 430 -8.83 -27.51 1.68
N PRO A 431 -9.32 -28.76 1.72
CA PRO A 431 -10.73 -29.03 1.48
C PRO A 431 -11.65 -28.32 2.48
N SER A 432 -11.33 -28.38 3.76
CA SER A 432 -12.09 -27.70 4.82
C SER A 432 -12.04 -26.18 4.67
N PHE A 433 -10.88 -25.62 4.30
CA PHE A 433 -10.71 -24.19 4.04
C PHE A 433 -11.64 -23.71 2.93
N LEU A 434 -11.66 -24.40 1.79
CA LEU A 434 -12.52 -24.06 0.66
C LEU A 434 -14.00 -24.26 0.96
N ALA A 435 -14.36 -25.35 1.65
CA ALA A 435 -15.75 -25.64 2.06
C ALA A 435 -16.32 -24.56 3.00
N ARG A 436 -15.48 -23.98 3.85
CA ARG A 436 -15.83 -22.85 4.72
C ARG A 436 -16.01 -21.53 3.96
N GLY A 437 -15.74 -21.52 2.65
CA GLY A 437 -15.95 -20.36 1.77
C GLY A 437 -14.80 -19.37 1.71
N TYR A 438 -13.65 -19.68 2.32
CA TYR A 438 -12.46 -18.84 2.21
C TYR A 438 -11.90 -18.88 0.79
N ARG A 439 -11.34 -17.75 0.36
CA ARG A 439 -10.70 -17.64 -0.94
C ARG A 439 -9.17 -17.75 -0.80
N TRP A 440 -8.55 -18.50 -1.70
CA TRP A 440 -7.11 -18.54 -1.85
C TRP A 440 -6.74 -17.99 -3.23
N ILE A 441 -5.85 -16.96 -3.27
CA ILE A 441 -5.34 -16.36 -4.50
C ILE A 441 -3.83 -16.50 -4.56
N ALA A 442 -3.30 -16.75 -5.75
CA ALA A 442 -1.86 -16.84 -5.99
C ALA A 442 -1.24 -15.45 -6.10
N ASN A 443 0.08 -15.37 -5.96
CA ASN A 443 0.85 -14.16 -6.25
C ASN A 443 1.63 -14.33 -7.56
N LEU A 444 1.62 -13.33 -8.42
CA LEU A 444 2.33 -13.30 -9.70
C LEU A 444 3.18 -12.03 -9.76
N ASN A 445 4.49 -12.20 -9.87
CA ASN A 445 5.36 -11.04 -10.10
C ASN A 445 5.18 -10.55 -11.54
N THR A 446 4.69 -9.32 -11.68
CA THR A 446 4.41 -8.69 -12.97
C THR A 446 5.24 -7.43 -13.18
N THR A 447 6.11 -7.07 -12.23
CA THR A 447 6.95 -5.88 -12.29
C THR A 447 7.86 -5.89 -13.51
N GLY A 448 7.77 -4.85 -14.32
CA GLY A 448 8.63 -4.66 -15.50
C GLY A 448 8.33 -5.58 -16.69
N LEU A 449 7.24 -6.36 -16.68
CA LEU A 449 6.84 -7.16 -17.82
C LEU A 449 6.35 -6.28 -18.98
N SER A 450 6.68 -6.68 -20.21
CA SER A 450 6.02 -6.15 -21.40
C SER A 450 4.56 -6.62 -21.48
N SER A 451 3.74 -5.96 -22.30
CA SER A 451 2.34 -6.34 -22.49
C SER A 451 2.15 -7.81 -22.90
N ASP A 452 2.95 -8.28 -23.86
CA ASP A 452 2.86 -9.66 -24.36
C ASP A 452 3.38 -10.68 -23.34
N ALA A 453 4.38 -10.29 -22.53
CA ALA A 453 4.88 -11.13 -21.45
C ALA A 453 3.85 -11.24 -20.30
N LEU A 454 3.13 -10.16 -20.00
CA LEU A 454 2.06 -10.17 -19.00
C LEU A 454 0.89 -11.06 -19.43
N GLU A 455 0.43 -10.93 -20.69
CA GLU A 455 -0.64 -11.78 -21.22
C GLU A 455 -0.29 -13.27 -21.10
N LYS A 456 0.91 -13.65 -21.51
CA LYS A 456 1.42 -15.03 -21.39
C LYS A 456 1.53 -15.48 -19.94
N ALA A 457 2.01 -14.61 -19.04
CA ALA A 457 2.14 -14.91 -17.62
C ALA A 457 0.77 -15.15 -16.97
N LEU A 458 -0.23 -14.34 -17.31
CA LEU A 458 -1.62 -14.53 -16.86
C LEU A 458 -2.21 -15.85 -17.37
N ALA A 459 -2.06 -16.15 -18.68
CA ALA A 459 -2.57 -17.37 -19.27
C ALA A 459 -1.95 -18.64 -18.66
N GLY A 460 -0.70 -18.58 -18.21
CA GLY A 460 0.03 -19.71 -17.63
C GLY A 460 0.04 -19.79 -16.10
N CYS A 461 -0.46 -18.79 -15.37
CA CYS A 461 -0.32 -18.78 -13.92
C CYS A 461 -1.29 -19.74 -13.21
N ALA A 462 -0.79 -20.39 -12.14
CA ALA A 462 -1.58 -21.31 -11.35
C ALA A 462 -2.83 -20.66 -10.74
N GLY A 463 -2.78 -19.37 -10.42
CA GLY A 463 -3.92 -18.62 -9.87
C GLY A 463 -5.15 -18.62 -10.78
N LEU A 464 -4.96 -18.68 -12.10
CA LEU A 464 -6.03 -18.68 -13.10
C LEU A 464 -6.33 -20.09 -13.66
N THR A 465 -5.40 -21.06 -13.51
CA THR A 465 -5.52 -22.41 -14.10
C THR A 465 -5.80 -23.53 -13.09
N ALA A 466 -5.25 -23.47 -11.89
CA ALA A 466 -5.42 -24.52 -10.90
C ALA A 466 -6.77 -24.41 -10.15
N PRO A 467 -7.46 -25.54 -9.90
CA PRO A 467 -8.84 -25.54 -9.41
C PRO A 467 -9.03 -24.98 -7.99
N TYR A 468 -7.99 -25.01 -7.17
CA TYR A 468 -8.04 -24.57 -5.77
C TYR A 468 -7.77 -23.08 -5.57
N TYR A 469 -7.20 -22.40 -6.57
CA TYR A 469 -7.09 -20.94 -6.52
C TYR A 469 -8.34 -20.26 -7.06
N ALA A 470 -8.73 -19.18 -6.41
CA ALA A 470 -9.82 -18.33 -6.87
C ALA A 470 -9.37 -17.19 -7.79
N GLY A 471 -8.05 -17.01 -7.93
CA GLY A 471 -7.51 -15.95 -8.75
C GLY A 471 -6.04 -15.67 -8.49
N VAL A 472 -5.59 -14.50 -8.93
CA VAL A 472 -4.20 -14.06 -8.85
C VAL A 472 -4.11 -12.60 -8.40
N THR A 473 -3.08 -12.27 -7.62
CA THR A 473 -2.63 -10.90 -7.39
C THR A 473 -1.40 -10.63 -8.26
N CYS A 474 -1.51 -9.66 -9.14
CA CYS A 474 -0.39 -9.13 -9.94
C CYS A 474 0.41 -8.15 -9.07
N ASP A 475 1.65 -8.51 -8.77
CA ASP A 475 2.48 -7.81 -7.80
C ASP A 475 3.07 -6.52 -8.36
N GLU A 476 3.07 -5.48 -7.53
CA GLU A 476 3.71 -4.17 -7.63
C GLU A 476 3.65 -3.43 -8.97
N GLN A 477 2.57 -2.68 -9.17
CA GLN A 477 2.47 -1.67 -10.22
C GLN A 477 2.76 -0.28 -9.64
N PHE A 478 3.74 0.43 -10.20
CA PHE A 478 4.25 1.68 -9.64
C PHE A 478 3.77 2.89 -10.44
N PHE A 479 2.94 3.75 -9.87
CA PHE A 479 2.50 4.97 -10.57
C PHE A 479 3.63 5.90 -11.01
N TYR A 480 4.78 5.86 -10.34
CA TYR A 480 5.95 6.63 -10.75
C TYR A 480 6.77 5.99 -11.89
N LYS A 481 6.26 4.87 -12.44
CA LYS A 481 6.81 4.20 -13.62
C LYS A 481 5.73 4.11 -14.71
N PRO A 482 5.39 5.22 -15.35
CA PRO A 482 4.24 5.27 -16.25
C PRO A 482 4.32 4.31 -17.43
N HIS A 483 5.52 3.99 -17.92
CA HIS A 483 5.71 3.00 -18.97
C HIS A 483 5.35 1.56 -18.53
N GLU A 484 5.63 1.19 -17.27
CA GLU A 484 5.21 -0.11 -16.72
C GLU A 484 3.68 -0.15 -16.56
N ILE A 485 3.07 0.94 -16.11
CA ILE A 485 1.62 1.09 -16.05
C ILE A 485 0.97 0.93 -17.42
N ALA A 486 1.54 1.57 -18.46
CA ALA A 486 1.01 1.45 -19.83
C ALA A 486 1.13 0.02 -20.38
N ALA A 487 2.29 -0.62 -20.20
CA ALA A 487 2.51 -2.01 -20.62
C ALA A 487 1.58 -2.98 -19.89
N TYR A 488 1.41 -2.81 -18.57
CA TYR A 488 0.49 -3.58 -17.77
C TYR A 488 -0.96 -3.40 -18.24
N THR A 489 -1.39 -2.16 -18.44
CA THR A 489 -2.74 -1.85 -18.94
C THR A 489 -3.03 -2.53 -20.27
N LYS A 490 -2.08 -2.44 -21.21
CA LYS A 490 -2.20 -3.08 -22.54
C LYS A 490 -2.27 -4.61 -22.42
N GLY A 491 -1.41 -5.21 -21.62
CA GLY A 491 -1.37 -6.67 -21.43
C GLY A 491 -2.61 -7.20 -20.71
N LEU A 492 -3.12 -6.48 -19.71
CA LEU A 492 -4.34 -6.86 -19.00
C LEU A 492 -5.59 -6.73 -19.90
N LYS A 493 -5.64 -5.72 -20.78
CA LYS A 493 -6.71 -5.60 -21.81
C LYS A 493 -6.66 -6.71 -22.84
N ALA A 494 -5.48 -7.18 -23.21
CA ALA A 494 -5.29 -8.25 -24.18
C ALA A 494 -5.69 -9.63 -23.63
N TYR A 495 -5.62 -9.82 -22.31
CA TYR A 495 -5.94 -11.10 -21.69
C TYR A 495 -7.43 -11.44 -21.87
N ASP A 496 -7.71 -12.63 -22.41
CA ASP A 496 -9.07 -13.11 -22.58
C ASP A 496 -9.61 -13.75 -21.30
N PHE A 497 -10.42 -12.99 -20.57
CA PHE A 497 -11.08 -13.46 -19.33
C PHE A 497 -12.05 -14.62 -19.52
N ALA A 498 -12.45 -14.93 -20.77
CA ALA A 498 -13.31 -16.08 -21.03
C ALA A 498 -12.63 -17.41 -20.68
N HIS A 499 -11.31 -17.47 -20.68
CA HIS A 499 -10.54 -18.65 -20.26
C HIS A 499 -10.65 -18.95 -18.76
N SER A 500 -10.97 -17.94 -17.93
CA SER A 500 -11.06 -18.10 -16.48
C SER A 500 -12.17 -17.22 -15.87
N PRO A 501 -13.45 -17.43 -16.28
CA PRO A 501 -14.53 -16.49 -16.00
C PRO A 501 -14.86 -16.34 -14.51
N GLU A 502 -14.58 -17.36 -13.70
CA GLU A 502 -14.84 -17.37 -12.26
C GLU A 502 -13.62 -16.90 -11.43
N ARG A 503 -12.50 -16.61 -12.07
CA ARG A 503 -11.28 -16.18 -11.39
C ARG A 503 -11.24 -14.66 -11.23
N VAL A 504 -10.53 -14.19 -10.20
CA VAL A 504 -10.31 -12.77 -9.97
C VAL A 504 -8.86 -12.40 -10.26
N ILE A 505 -8.66 -11.19 -10.78
CA ILE A 505 -7.31 -10.59 -10.91
C ILE A 505 -7.29 -9.35 -10.03
N TYR A 506 -6.40 -9.36 -9.04
CA TYR A 506 -6.12 -8.21 -8.19
C TYR A 506 -4.82 -7.59 -8.64
N THR A 507 -4.75 -6.27 -8.61
CA THR A 507 -3.55 -5.51 -8.97
C THR A 507 -3.00 -4.84 -7.73
N TRP A 508 -1.78 -5.21 -7.34
CA TRP A 508 -1.06 -4.54 -6.26
C TRP A 508 -0.46 -3.24 -6.77
N ILE A 509 -0.70 -2.15 -6.05
CA ILE A 509 -0.36 -0.81 -6.50
C ILE A 509 0.48 -0.10 -5.45
N VAL A 510 1.61 0.45 -5.89
CA VAL A 510 2.50 1.28 -5.07
C VAL A 510 2.43 2.73 -5.53
N GLY A 511 2.20 3.62 -4.58
CA GLY A 511 2.14 5.06 -4.83
C GLY A 511 0.73 5.58 -5.07
N LYS A 512 0.66 6.76 -5.66
CA LYS A 512 -0.60 7.51 -5.89
C LYS A 512 -0.74 7.84 -7.36
N PRO A 513 -1.97 7.98 -7.88
CA PRO A 513 -2.20 8.43 -9.27
C PRO A 513 -1.46 9.74 -9.57
N MET A 514 -0.76 9.78 -10.71
CA MET A 514 0.13 10.88 -11.08
C MET A 514 -0.14 11.43 -12.47
N THR A 515 -0.52 10.58 -13.43
CA THR A 515 -0.71 10.94 -14.85
C THR A 515 -2.19 10.77 -15.22
N PRO A 516 -2.99 11.86 -15.29
CA PRO A 516 -4.45 11.75 -15.29
C PRO A 516 -5.05 10.76 -16.29
N ALA A 517 -4.71 10.86 -17.58
CA ALA A 517 -5.33 10.01 -18.59
C ALA A 517 -4.89 8.55 -18.48
N LEU A 518 -3.58 8.31 -18.29
CA LEU A 518 -3.03 6.98 -18.12
C LEU A 518 -3.58 6.29 -16.87
N ASP A 519 -3.64 7.04 -15.75
CA ASP A 519 -4.15 6.52 -14.49
C ASP A 519 -5.63 6.14 -14.59
N GLN A 520 -6.44 6.94 -15.27
CA GLN A 520 -7.85 6.62 -15.51
C GLN A 520 -8.00 5.34 -16.33
N GLU A 521 -7.23 5.19 -17.39
CA GLU A 521 -7.24 3.98 -18.23
C GLU A 521 -6.78 2.76 -17.44
N PHE A 522 -5.70 2.88 -16.70
CA PHE A 522 -5.18 1.81 -15.85
C PHE A 522 -6.19 1.39 -14.78
N LEU A 523 -6.71 2.34 -13.99
CA LEU A 523 -7.69 2.07 -12.94
C LEU A 523 -8.97 1.44 -13.52
N SER A 524 -9.46 1.97 -14.64
CA SER A 524 -10.62 1.41 -15.34
C SER A 524 -10.36 -0.04 -15.78
N THR A 525 -9.20 -0.30 -16.37
CA THR A 525 -8.83 -1.64 -16.81
C THR A 525 -8.76 -2.63 -15.64
N CYS A 526 -8.11 -2.24 -14.53
CA CYS A 526 -8.01 -3.09 -13.34
C CYS A 526 -9.37 -3.36 -12.69
N ILE A 527 -10.23 -2.35 -12.58
CA ILE A 527 -11.58 -2.47 -11.99
C ILE A 527 -12.47 -3.38 -12.85
N ASN A 528 -12.37 -3.25 -14.17
CA ASN A 528 -13.15 -4.07 -15.10
C ASN A 528 -12.58 -5.46 -15.31
N ALA A 529 -11.36 -5.73 -14.86
CA ALA A 529 -10.79 -7.07 -14.86
C ALA A 529 -11.75 -8.07 -14.20
N SER A 530 -11.72 -9.32 -14.64
CA SER A 530 -12.56 -10.37 -14.09
C SER A 530 -14.08 -10.00 -14.09
N ARG A 531 -14.53 -9.36 -15.14
CA ARG A 531 -15.95 -8.93 -15.30
C ARG A 531 -16.40 -7.97 -14.19
N GLY A 532 -15.59 -6.98 -13.86
CA GLY A 532 -15.87 -5.98 -12.82
C GLY A 532 -15.57 -6.43 -11.39
N ARG A 533 -14.91 -7.57 -11.20
CA ARG A 533 -14.49 -8.07 -9.87
C ARG A 533 -13.01 -7.81 -9.56
N GLY A 534 -12.31 -7.10 -10.45
CA GLY A 534 -10.93 -6.69 -10.24
C GLY A 534 -10.78 -5.78 -9.01
N LYS A 535 -9.67 -5.92 -8.28
CA LYS A 535 -9.37 -5.08 -7.13
C LYS A 535 -8.02 -4.42 -7.25
N LEU A 536 -7.96 -3.22 -6.67
CA LEU A 536 -6.78 -2.40 -6.54
C LEU A 536 -6.25 -2.57 -5.11
N LEU A 537 -5.23 -3.38 -4.89
CA LEU A 537 -4.62 -3.54 -3.58
C LEU A 537 -3.59 -2.43 -3.36
N LEU A 538 -3.95 -1.42 -2.60
CA LEU A 538 -3.15 -0.21 -2.39
C LEU A 538 -2.17 -0.42 -1.25
N GLU A 539 -0.87 -0.35 -1.54
CA GLU A 539 0.17 -0.42 -0.53
C GLU A 539 0.18 0.82 0.36
N MET A 540 -0.14 0.63 1.64
CA MET A 540 -0.24 1.70 2.63
C MET A 540 0.60 1.39 3.86
N TYR A 541 1.93 1.29 3.69
CA TYR A 541 2.85 0.99 4.79
C TYR A 541 3.15 2.23 5.61
N CYS A 542 2.40 2.39 6.70
CA CYS A 542 2.55 3.50 7.62
C CYS A 542 3.58 3.17 8.71
N ARG A 543 4.51 4.08 8.93
CA ARG A 543 5.59 3.95 9.91
C ARG A 543 5.47 4.98 11.03
N THR A 544 5.96 4.66 12.22
CA THR A 544 6.03 5.60 13.33
C THR A 544 7.23 6.54 13.15
N ASN A 545 7.02 7.84 13.23
CA ASN A 545 8.08 8.83 12.94
C ASN A 545 8.48 9.70 14.14
N GLY A 546 8.06 9.52 15.30
CA GLY A 546 8.44 10.35 16.43
C GLY A 546 7.53 11.53 16.70
N GLU A 547 6.42 11.63 15.99
CA GLU A 547 5.41 12.64 16.18
C GLU A 547 4.61 12.40 17.48
N THR A 548 3.86 13.39 17.88
CA THR A 548 2.76 13.25 18.84
C THR A 548 1.64 12.40 18.23
N GLU A 549 0.71 11.93 19.06
CA GLU A 549 -0.47 11.19 18.56
C GLU A 549 -1.28 12.01 17.55
N GLU A 550 -1.42 13.33 17.77
CA GLU A 550 -2.14 14.21 16.87
C GLU A 550 -1.44 14.37 15.53
N GLU A 551 -0.12 14.57 15.54
CA GLU A 551 0.66 14.61 14.29
C GLU A 551 0.60 13.27 13.53
N ALA A 552 0.59 12.15 14.24
CA ALA A 552 0.40 10.84 13.64
C ALA A 552 -0.99 10.70 12.99
N ARG A 553 -2.06 11.21 13.62
CA ARG A 553 -3.41 11.26 13.04
C ARG A 553 -3.44 12.07 11.75
N VAL A 554 -2.83 13.27 11.76
CA VAL A 554 -2.72 14.13 10.57
C VAL A 554 -1.91 13.42 9.47
N HIS A 555 -0.82 12.76 9.82
CA HIS A 555 0.01 12.01 8.89
C HIS A 555 -0.77 10.85 8.25
N LEU A 556 -1.47 10.05 9.06
CA LEU A 556 -2.29 8.94 8.58
C LEU A 556 -3.42 9.43 7.67
N LYS A 557 -4.11 10.52 8.03
CA LYS A 557 -5.13 11.11 7.18
C LYS A 557 -4.56 11.48 5.82
N ARG A 558 -3.45 12.20 5.78
CA ARG A 558 -2.77 12.59 4.53
C ARG A 558 -2.31 11.37 3.71
N TYR A 559 -1.80 10.35 4.39
CA TYR A 559 -1.23 9.20 3.70
C TYR A 559 -2.30 8.23 3.18
N VAL A 560 -3.39 8.02 3.90
CA VAL A 560 -4.46 7.06 3.59
C VAL A 560 -5.69 7.76 3.00
N ALA A 561 -6.33 8.65 3.75
CA ALA A 561 -7.60 9.24 3.37
C ALA A 561 -7.48 10.14 2.12
N ASP A 562 -6.53 11.08 2.14
CA ASP A 562 -6.30 11.95 0.98
C ASP A 562 -5.81 11.16 -0.25
N ALA A 563 -5.15 10.02 -0.05
CA ALA A 563 -4.79 9.14 -1.17
C ALA A 563 -6.04 8.52 -1.79
N LEU A 564 -6.97 8.00 -0.99
CA LEU A 564 -8.22 7.43 -1.47
C LEU A 564 -9.08 8.47 -2.19
N ASP A 565 -9.10 9.72 -1.72
CA ASP A 565 -9.80 10.80 -2.43
C ASP A 565 -9.20 11.05 -3.81
N ARG A 566 -7.87 10.98 -3.97
CA ARG A 566 -7.23 11.07 -5.29
C ARG A 566 -7.57 9.91 -6.21
N TYR A 567 -7.63 8.69 -5.66
CA TYR A 567 -8.10 7.54 -6.42
C TYR A 567 -9.53 7.77 -6.89
N ARG A 568 -10.43 8.24 -6.01
CA ARG A 568 -11.83 8.54 -6.33
C ARG A 568 -11.95 9.66 -7.36
N GLU A 569 -11.11 10.67 -7.28
CA GLU A 569 -11.03 11.75 -8.26
C GLU A 569 -10.64 11.24 -9.66
N ARG A 570 -9.70 10.30 -9.73
CA ARG A 570 -9.30 9.68 -11.00
C ARG A 570 -10.35 8.71 -11.54
N HIS A 571 -10.93 7.91 -10.67
CA HIS A 571 -11.97 6.95 -11.04
C HIS A 571 -12.99 6.81 -9.90
N PRO A 572 -14.24 7.20 -10.09
CA PRO A 572 -15.25 7.25 -9.03
C PRO A 572 -15.51 5.92 -8.31
N LEU A 573 -15.34 4.80 -9.00
CA LEU A 573 -15.50 3.45 -8.44
C LEU A 573 -14.22 2.90 -7.80
N SER A 574 -13.11 3.62 -7.87
CA SER A 574 -11.81 3.12 -7.43
C SER A 574 -11.80 2.70 -5.96
N VAL A 575 -12.42 3.47 -5.08
CA VAL A 575 -12.45 3.14 -3.63
C VAL A 575 -13.31 1.92 -3.37
N ALA A 576 -14.44 1.76 -4.06
CA ALA A 576 -15.29 0.56 -3.93
C ALA A 576 -14.60 -0.71 -4.44
N SER A 577 -13.66 -0.58 -5.35
CA SER A 577 -12.82 -1.67 -5.86
C SER A 577 -11.44 -1.72 -5.20
N ALA A 578 -11.10 -0.79 -4.29
CA ALA A 578 -9.80 -0.75 -3.63
C ALA A 578 -9.77 -1.57 -2.35
N GLY A 579 -8.58 -2.07 -2.03
CA GLY A 579 -8.22 -2.59 -0.73
C GLY A 579 -7.07 -1.79 -0.14
N ALA A 580 -7.25 -1.22 1.05
CA ALA A 580 -6.16 -0.61 1.80
C ALA A 580 -5.34 -1.71 2.47
N ILE A 581 -4.11 -1.90 2.01
CA ILE A 581 -3.21 -2.95 2.52
C ILE A 581 -2.14 -2.29 3.38
N PHE A 582 -2.30 -2.46 4.68
CA PHE A 582 -1.36 -1.94 5.67
C PHE A 582 -0.18 -2.89 5.88
N GLY A 583 0.91 -2.36 6.44
CA GLY A 583 2.02 -3.19 6.90
C GLY A 583 1.88 -3.44 8.39
N ASN A 584 2.07 -4.68 8.84
CA ASN A 584 2.11 -5.03 10.25
C ASN A 584 3.46 -5.59 10.70
N PHE A 585 4.50 -5.37 9.90
CA PHE A 585 5.82 -5.91 10.17
C PHE A 585 6.56 -5.09 11.23
N ASN A 586 7.00 -5.80 12.27
CA ASN A 586 7.72 -5.23 13.41
C ASN A 586 9.02 -5.98 13.72
N GLN A 587 9.51 -6.81 12.81
CA GLN A 587 10.59 -7.74 13.06
C GLN A 587 11.96 -7.12 12.70
N MET A 588 12.52 -6.33 13.59
CA MET A 588 13.96 -6.05 13.56
C MET A 588 14.75 -7.35 13.81
N PRO A 589 15.84 -7.60 13.14
CA PRO A 589 16.51 -6.80 12.11
C PRO A 589 16.08 -7.14 10.67
N ILE A 590 15.01 -7.90 10.45
CA ILE A 590 14.61 -8.37 9.12
C ILE A 590 13.84 -7.31 8.34
N LEU A 591 12.75 -6.82 8.92
CA LEU A 591 11.92 -5.77 8.34
C LEU A 591 11.03 -5.15 9.42
N SER A 592 11.03 -3.83 9.54
CA SER A 592 10.22 -3.14 10.55
C SER A 592 9.70 -1.80 10.07
N LEU A 593 8.46 -1.49 10.46
CA LEU A 593 7.84 -0.15 10.40
C LEU A 593 7.90 0.58 11.75
N VAL A 594 8.43 -0.08 12.78
CA VAL A 594 8.60 0.52 14.11
C VAL A 594 9.85 1.37 14.10
N HIS A 595 9.72 2.67 13.82
CA HIS A 595 10.84 3.59 13.74
C HIS A 595 11.17 4.26 15.07
N ASN A 596 10.16 4.43 15.92
CA ASN A 596 10.32 5.05 17.22
C ASN A 596 9.94 4.07 18.34
N PRO A 597 10.89 3.64 19.19
CA PRO A 597 10.62 2.69 20.27
C PRO A 597 9.70 3.24 21.37
N ALA A 598 9.52 4.56 21.47
CA ALA A 598 8.61 5.19 22.42
C ALA A 598 7.13 5.06 22.04
N ILE A 599 6.81 4.59 20.82
CA ILE A 599 5.44 4.45 20.31
C ILE A 599 5.02 2.97 20.36
N ASP A 600 3.87 2.67 20.96
CA ASP A 600 3.27 1.34 20.86
C ASP A 600 2.70 1.15 19.44
N TYR A 601 3.35 0.32 18.66
CA TYR A 601 2.94 0.05 17.29
C TYR A 601 1.57 -0.62 17.19
N LYS A 602 1.12 -1.32 18.22
CA LYS A 602 -0.25 -1.87 18.30
C LYS A 602 -1.30 -0.75 18.30
N TYR A 603 -1.05 0.31 19.07
CA TYR A 603 -1.93 1.49 19.07
C TYR A 603 -1.93 2.17 17.69
N TYR A 604 -0.76 2.29 17.07
CA TYR A 604 -0.63 2.91 15.75
C TYR A 604 -1.33 2.11 14.64
N LEU A 605 -1.32 0.78 14.70
CA LEU A 605 -2.11 -0.06 13.80
C LEU A 605 -3.61 0.14 14.01
N ASP A 606 -4.04 0.27 15.26
CA ASP A 606 -5.44 0.58 15.59
C ASP A 606 -5.89 1.93 15.03
N MET A 607 -5.04 2.97 15.11
CA MET A 607 -5.32 4.26 14.47
C MET A 607 -5.54 4.13 12.96
N GLN A 608 -4.78 3.27 12.27
CA GLN A 608 -4.91 3.04 10.82
C GLN A 608 -6.26 2.41 10.48
N LEU A 609 -6.65 1.34 11.20
CA LEU A 609 -7.94 0.67 10.99
C LEU A 609 -9.13 1.53 11.45
N ASN A 610 -8.96 2.30 12.52
CA ASN A 610 -9.97 3.27 12.99
C ASN A 610 -10.23 4.34 11.92
N LEU A 611 -9.20 4.87 11.30
CA LEU A 611 -9.32 5.80 10.17
C LEU A 611 -10.06 5.13 8.99
N ALA A 612 -9.67 3.92 8.58
CA ALA A 612 -10.34 3.21 7.51
C ALA A 612 -11.83 2.98 7.81
N ALA A 613 -12.17 2.68 9.06
CA ALA A 613 -13.54 2.43 9.50
C ALA A 613 -14.41 3.71 9.59
N ASN A 614 -13.82 4.87 9.87
CA ASN A 614 -14.60 6.06 10.24
C ASN A 614 -14.41 7.28 9.34
N ASP A 615 -13.27 7.42 8.65
CA ASP A 615 -13.02 8.60 7.82
C ASP A 615 -13.92 8.59 6.57
N PRO A 616 -14.59 9.70 6.21
CA PRO A 616 -15.46 9.80 5.05
C PRO A 616 -14.78 9.43 3.73
N SER A 617 -13.49 9.68 3.57
CA SER A 617 -12.72 9.33 2.36
C SER A 617 -12.58 7.81 2.17
N CYS A 618 -12.72 7.04 3.24
CA CYS A 618 -12.72 5.58 3.24
C CYS A 618 -14.11 4.96 3.03
N ARG A 619 -15.13 5.79 2.80
CA ARG A 619 -16.50 5.31 2.61
C ARG A 619 -16.58 4.35 1.43
N ASP A 620 -17.23 3.20 1.67
CA ASP A 620 -17.43 2.10 0.72
C ASP A 620 -16.14 1.39 0.28
N LEU A 621 -15.04 1.51 1.02
CA LEU A 621 -13.79 0.80 0.76
C LEU A 621 -14.06 -0.70 0.56
N GLY A 622 -13.55 -1.23 -0.56
CA GLY A 622 -13.88 -2.58 -1.01
C GLY A 622 -13.18 -3.69 -0.24
N ALA A 623 -11.99 -3.42 0.29
CA ALA A 623 -11.20 -4.37 1.06
C ALA A 623 -10.27 -3.67 2.05
N VAL A 624 -9.81 -4.40 3.04
CA VAL A 624 -8.68 -4.05 3.91
C VAL A 624 -7.82 -5.28 4.13
N GLY A 625 -6.56 -5.09 4.46
CA GLY A 625 -5.67 -6.22 4.70
C GLY A 625 -4.33 -5.83 5.29
N TYR A 626 -3.51 -6.86 5.51
CA TYR A 626 -2.12 -6.70 5.93
C TYR A 626 -1.17 -7.45 5.00
N TRP A 627 -0.09 -6.76 4.60
CA TRP A 627 1.10 -7.40 4.08
C TRP A 627 2.17 -7.45 5.16
N GLY A 628 3.11 -8.40 5.03
CA GLY A 628 4.16 -8.61 6.02
C GLY A 628 3.73 -9.41 7.24
N CYS A 629 2.59 -10.10 7.18
CA CYS A 629 2.14 -10.99 8.26
C CYS A 629 3.20 -12.03 8.67
N ASN A 630 4.12 -12.38 7.76
CA ASN A 630 5.27 -13.23 8.02
C ASN A 630 6.48 -12.48 8.62
N TYR A 631 6.43 -11.15 8.69
CA TYR A 631 7.41 -10.29 9.35
C TYR A 631 6.84 -9.62 10.61
N ALA A 632 5.64 -9.95 10.99
CA ALA A 632 5.08 -9.63 12.29
C ALA A 632 5.45 -10.73 13.29
N ASP A 633 5.71 -10.39 14.54
CA ASP A 633 5.75 -11.41 15.58
C ASP A 633 4.34 -11.97 15.88
N ASP A 634 4.26 -13.00 16.69
CA ASP A 634 3.01 -13.67 16.99
C ASP A 634 2.03 -12.76 17.74
N GLU A 635 2.50 -11.87 18.61
CA GLU A 635 1.68 -10.86 19.26
C GLU A 635 1.09 -9.87 18.25
N MET A 636 1.93 -9.32 17.38
CA MET A 636 1.51 -8.35 16.37
C MET A 636 0.55 -8.96 15.37
N LYS A 637 0.78 -10.21 14.97
CA LYS A 637 -0.15 -10.92 14.08
C LYS A 637 -1.51 -11.15 14.75
N ARG A 638 -1.55 -11.60 16.01
CA ARG A 638 -2.83 -11.72 16.77
C ARG A 638 -3.54 -10.38 16.89
N TRP A 639 -2.82 -9.32 17.22
CA TRP A 639 -3.39 -7.99 17.34
C TRP A 639 -3.97 -7.49 16.03
N SER A 640 -3.24 -7.65 14.93
CA SER A 640 -3.68 -7.23 13.59
C SER A 640 -5.02 -7.85 13.21
N PHE A 641 -5.20 -9.14 13.44
CA PHE A 641 -6.47 -9.82 13.10
C PHE A 641 -7.57 -9.59 14.15
N ALA A 642 -7.23 -9.29 15.39
CA ALA A 642 -8.19 -8.77 16.37
C ALA A 642 -8.75 -7.41 15.93
N LEU A 643 -7.91 -6.53 15.38
CA LEU A 643 -8.36 -5.26 14.79
C LEU A 643 -9.26 -5.48 13.56
N MET A 644 -8.90 -6.38 12.65
CA MET A 644 -9.77 -6.72 11.50
C MET A 644 -11.13 -7.22 11.97
N ARG A 645 -11.15 -8.10 12.97
CA ARG A 645 -12.41 -8.57 13.55
C ARG A 645 -13.21 -7.42 14.15
N HIS A 646 -12.59 -6.57 14.95
CA HIS A 646 -13.23 -5.44 15.63
C HIS A 646 -13.92 -4.49 14.65
N TYR A 647 -13.20 -4.05 13.62
CA TYR A 647 -13.74 -3.04 12.70
C TYR A 647 -14.57 -3.63 11.56
N VAL A 648 -14.12 -4.72 10.95
CA VAL A 648 -14.76 -5.23 9.73
C VAL A 648 -15.87 -6.21 10.08
N VAL A 649 -15.60 -7.19 10.94
CA VAL A 649 -16.57 -8.23 11.27
C VAL A 649 -17.59 -7.72 12.27
N GLU A 650 -17.14 -7.06 13.36
CA GLU A 650 -18.03 -6.59 14.43
C GLU A 650 -18.60 -5.17 14.17
N GLY A 651 -17.99 -4.41 13.26
CA GLY A 651 -18.48 -3.11 12.84
C GLY A 651 -18.34 -2.00 13.90
N HIS A 652 -17.37 -2.13 14.81
CA HIS A 652 -17.12 -1.11 15.84
C HIS A 652 -16.52 0.17 15.24
N THR A 653 -16.71 1.28 15.93
CA THR A 653 -16.19 2.61 15.54
C THR A 653 -15.14 3.15 16.51
N ASN A 654 -15.14 2.67 17.76
CA ASN A 654 -14.16 3.03 18.77
C ASN A 654 -12.87 2.22 18.63
N MET A 655 -11.76 2.77 19.10
CA MET A 655 -10.49 2.08 19.09
C MET A 655 -10.49 0.86 20.04
N LEU A 656 -10.02 -0.27 19.53
CA LEU A 656 -9.86 -1.51 20.32
C LEU A 656 -8.79 -1.35 21.41
N SER A 657 -7.75 -0.57 21.12
CA SER A 657 -6.70 -0.19 22.08
C SER A 657 -7.24 0.35 23.39
N SER A 658 -8.34 1.09 23.36
CA SER A 658 -8.97 1.65 24.55
C SER A 658 -9.45 0.56 25.52
N ALA A 659 -10.03 -0.53 25.01
CA ALA A 659 -10.48 -1.67 25.81
C ALA A 659 -9.30 -2.44 26.46
N HIS A 660 -8.13 -2.38 25.82
CA HIS A 660 -6.90 -3.01 26.33
C HIS A 660 -6.00 -2.04 27.10
N GLY A 661 -6.39 -0.76 27.28
CA GLY A 661 -5.57 0.26 27.94
C GLY A 661 -4.23 0.52 27.27
N PHE A 662 -4.13 0.32 25.95
CA PHE A 662 -2.96 0.72 25.16
C PHE A 662 -3.00 2.22 24.95
N ARG A 663 -1.82 2.81 24.78
CA ARG A 663 -1.63 4.24 24.55
C ARG A 663 -0.61 4.43 23.45
N TYR A 664 -0.72 5.53 22.73
CA TYR A 664 0.21 5.88 21.63
C TYR A 664 1.67 5.91 22.14
N ARG A 665 1.90 6.58 23.27
CA ARG A 665 3.16 6.54 24.03
C ARG A 665 2.87 6.04 25.44
N PRO A 666 3.16 4.78 25.74
CA PRO A 666 2.92 4.23 27.09
C PRO A 666 3.70 4.96 28.18
N GLY A 667 4.93 5.39 27.91
CA GLY A 667 5.77 6.17 28.83
C GLY A 667 6.25 5.37 30.04
N HIS A 668 6.34 4.03 29.91
CA HIS A 668 6.86 3.18 30.98
C HIS A 668 8.37 3.29 31.15
N LEU A 669 9.07 3.53 30.04
CA LEU A 669 10.51 3.86 29.96
C LEU A 669 10.68 5.10 29.11
N GLU A 670 11.69 5.89 29.41
CA GLU A 670 12.05 7.11 28.70
C GLU A 670 13.33 6.91 27.90
N ASP A 671 13.45 7.61 26.77
CA ASP A 671 14.65 7.69 25.94
C ASP A 671 15.27 6.31 25.58
N GLY A 672 14.44 5.41 25.09
CA GLY A 672 14.86 4.03 24.76
C GLY A 672 15.79 3.92 23.54
N ASP A 673 16.01 5.01 22.80
CA ASP A 673 17.01 5.14 21.74
C ASP A 673 18.28 5.93 22.18
N PHE A 674 18.34 6.31 23.45
CA PHE A 674 19.47 7.05 24.06
C PHE A 674 19.80 8.37 23.36
N SER A 675 18.86 9.00 22.71
CA SER A 675 19.06 10.28 22.00
C SER A 675 19.40 11.42 22.95
N GLY A 676 18.91 11.40 24.19
CA GLY A 676 19.23 12.30 25.30
C GLY A 676 20.43 11.84 26.13
N GLY A 677 21.19 10.85 25.69
CA GLY A 677 22.29 10.27 26.47
C GLY A 677 21.78 9.45 27.65
N PHE A 678 22.26 9.75 28.84
CA PHE A 678 21.86 9.02 30.05
C PHE A 678 21.06 9.86 31.06
N ALA A 679 20.42 10.94 30.59
CA ALA A 679 19.64 11.79 31.50
C ALA A 679 18.51 11.03 32.22
N SER A 680 17.90 10.05 31.55
CA SER A 680 16.85 9.17 32.10
C SER A 680 17.37 7.79 32.55
N TRP A 681 18.67 7.52 32.42
CA TRP A 681 19.28 6.22 32.68
C TRP A 681 20.35 6.27 33.77
N ARG A 682 20.32 5.31 34.67
CA ARG A 682 21.43 5.11 35.64
C ARG A 682 22.52 4.26 34.99
N THR A 683 23.77 4.62 35.18
CA THR A 683 24.91 3.87 34.63
C THR A 683 25.91 3.51 35.72
N SER A 684 26.59 2.38 35.58
CA SER A 684 27.74 1.98 36.41
C SER A 684 28.77 1.29 35.54
N GLY A 685 30.06 1.41 35.92
CA GLY A 685 31.17 0.92 35.12
C GLY A 685 31.41 1.80 33.88
N LYS A 686 32.04 1.24 32.86
CA LYS A 686 32.41 2.00 31.65
C LYS A 686 31.29 2.00 30.63
N VAL A 687 30.49 3.06 30.66
CA VAL A 687 29.35 3.30 29.79
C VAL A 687 29.50 4.63 29.08
N ARG A 688 29.12 4.68 27.78
CA ARG A 688 29.06 5.90 27.00
C ARG A 688 27.89 5.86 26.03
N ALA A 689 27.37 7.01 25.67
CA ALA A 689 26.50 7.13 24.50
C ALA A 689 27.36 7.25 23.23
N ASP A 690 26.91 6.65 22.16
CA ASP A 690 27.56 6.69 20.84
C ASP A 690 26.50 6.72 19.75
N SER A 691 26.90 6.98 18.51
CA SER A 691 26.00 7.01 17.37
C SER A 691 26.68 6.51 16.12
N HIS A 692 25.86 5.99 15.19
CA HIS A 692 26.33 5.63 13.86
C HIS A 692 25.26 6.01 12.83
N PRO A 693 25.60 6.82 11.83
CA PRO A 693 24.65 7.23 10.81
C PRO A 693 23.97 6.03 10.13
N GLU A 694 22.66 6.12 9.96
CA GLU A 694 21.84 5.09 9.35
C GLU A 694 21.85 3.71 10.07
N PHE A 695 22.31 3.64 11.33
CA PHE A 695 22.34 2.39 12.10
C PHE A 695 20.96 1.73 12.15
N ALA A 696 19.93 2.49 12.55
CA ALA A 696 18.59 1.96 12.66
C ALA A 696 18.02 1.52 11.28
N ARG A 697 18.30 2.27 10.22
CA ARG A 697 17.85 1.89 8.87
C ARG A 697 18.52 0.63 8.38
N ARG A 698 19.82 0.48 8.57
CA ARG A 698 20.61 -0.63 8.02
C ARG A 698 20.60 -1.86 8.92
N SER A 699 21.09 -1.73 10.13
CA SER A 699 21.28 -2.88 11.04
C SER A 699 19.97 -3.36 11.65
N GLN A 700 18.99 -2.47 11.85
CA GLN A 700 17.64 -2.83 12.32
C GLN A 700 16.61 -2.97 11.19
N CYS A 701 17.01 -2.76 9.94
CA CYS A 701 16.17 -2.87 8.74
C CYS A 701 14.82 -2.12 8.87
N ARG A 702 14.88 -0.83 9.22
CA ARG A 702 13.70 0.02 9.28
C ARG A 702 13.31 0.48 7.88
N TRP A 703 12.14 0.05 7.44
CA TRP A 703 11.65 0.31 6.09
C TRP A 703 11.43 1.78 5.81
N GLY A 704 11.98 2.27 4.70
CA GLY A 704 11.79 3.64 4.24
C GLY A 704 12.59 4.71 5.01
N GLY A 705 13.61 4.31 5.77
CA GLY A 705 14.46 5.21 6.57
C GLY A 705 13.87 5.49 7.95
N ASN A 706 14.65 6.08 8.83
CA ASN A 706 14.31 6.28 10.24
C ASN A 706 14.18 7.75 10.67
N GLY A 707 14.43 8.70 9.76
CA GLY A 707 14.45 10.12 10.11
C GLY A 707 15.52 10.51 11.16
N GLY A 708 16.57 9.69 11.33
CA GLY A 708 17.61 9.86 12.35
C GLY A 708 17.26 9.27 13.71
N VAL A 709 16.03 8.81 13.93
CA VAL A 709 15.62 8.17 15.19
C VAL A 709 16.25 6.78 15.32
N GLY A 710 16.87 6.50 16.46
CA GLY A 710 17.46 5.20 16.78
C GLY A 710 18.89 4.98 16.21
N ASP A 711 19.53 6.01 15.70
CA ASP A 711 20.95 5.95 15.30
C ASP A 711 21.91 6.13 16.49
N THR A 712 21.41 6.55 17.66
CA THR A 712 22.12 6.69 18.92
C THR A 712 21.90 5.44 19.78
N PHE A 713 22.89 5.04 20.58
CA PHE A 713 22.84 3.86 21.39
C PHE A 713 23.76 3.96 22.62
N ALA A 714 23.46 3.16 23.67
CA ALA A 714 24.33 2.98 24.79
C ALA A 714 25.42 1.94 24.47
N VAL A 715 26.66 2.19 24.90
CA VAL A 715 27.79 1.28 24.78
C VAL A 715 28.28 0.89 26.14
N LEU A 716 28.31 -0.42 26.41
CA LEU A 716 28.86 -1.00 27.64
C LEU A 716 30.21 -1.66 27.29
N THR A 717 31.29 -1.14 27.86
CA THR A 717 32.62 -1.74 27.72
C THR A 717 32.86 -2.71 28.86
N ARG A 718 33.20 -3.98 28.57
CA ARG A 718 33.52 -4.96 29.59
C ARG A 718 34.97 -4.77 30.03
N GLU A 719 35.16 -4.37 31.29
CA GLU A 719 36.52 -4.27 31.94
C GLU A 719 36.74 -5.43 32.90
N ASP A 720 38.00 -5.64 33.32
CA ASP A 720 38.29 -6.54 34.43
C ASP A 720 37.60 -6.06 35.71
N GLY A 721 36.93 -6.97 36.42
CA GLY A 721 36.18 -6.64 37.61
C GLY A 721 34.66 -6.60 37.39
N ALA A 722 33.98 -5.56 37.89
CA ALA A 722 32.51 -5.46 37.83
C ALA A 722 32.02 -5.20 36.41
N PRO A 723 30.87 -5.75 35.99
CA PRO A 723 30.27 -5.46 34.72
C PRO A 723 29.77 -3.99 34.63
N ALA A 724 29.76 -3.45 33.42
CA ALA A 724 29.11 -2.20 33.15
C ALA A 724 27.57 -2.41 33.08
N THR A 725 26.81 -1.43 33.58
CA THR A 725 25.36 -1.54 33.66
C THR A 725 24.67 -0.25 33.18
N VAL A 726 23.49 -0.42 32.59
CA VAL A 726 22.56 0.64 32.23
C VAL A 726 21.17 0.25 32.74
N GLY A 727 20.51 1.10 33.51
CA GLY A 727 19.21 0.75 34.07
C GLY A 727 18.26 1.91 34.24
N GLN A 728 16.98 1.60 34.26
CA GLN A 728 15.90 2.55 34.51
C GLN A 728 14.77 1.84 35.25
N THR A 729 14.05 2.58 36.09
CA THR A 729 12.82 2.08 36.71
C THR A 729 11.64 2.31 35.77
N ALA A 730 11.07 1.25 35.24
CA ALA A 730 9.80 1.31 34.53
C ALA A 730 8.67 1.69 35.49
N LYS A 731 7.81 2.61 35.06
CA LYS A 731 6.75 3.18 35.92
C LYS A 731 5.36 3.05 35.28
N GLY A 732 4.32 3.22 36.11
CA GLY A 732 2.95 3.20 35.63
C GLY A 732 2.46 1.85 35.12
N LEU A 733 3.07 0.76 35.56
CA LEU A 733 2.63 -0.58 35.26
C LEU A 733 1.38 -0.94 36.06
N VAL A 734 0.52 -1.77 35.49
CA VAL A 734 -0.68 -2.29 36.14
C VAL A 734 -0.35 -3.67 36.72
N PRO A 735 -0.37 -3.87 38.04
CA PRO A 735 -0.15 -5.17 38.65
C PRO A 735 -1.08 -6.25 38.05
N GLY A 736 -0.56 -7.43 37.81
CA GLY A 736 -1.27 -8.53 37.15
C GLY A 736 -1.29 -8.50 35.62
N ARG A 737 -0.85 -7.40 35.00
CA ARG A 737 -0.84 -7.27 33.54
C ARG A 737 0.50 -7.72 32.96
N ALA A 738 0.41 -8.35 31.78
CA ALA A 738 1.59 -8.71 31.00
C ALA A 738 2.14 -7.51 30.21
N TYR A 739 3.46 -7.42 30.16
CA TYR A 739 4.24 -6.43 29.42
C TYR A 739 5.33 -7.13 28.61
N CYS A 740 5.71 -6.53 27.50
CA CYS A 740 6.87 -6.94 26.68
C CYS A 740 7.93 -5.85 26.69
N LEU A 741 9.12 -6.20 27.15
CA LEU A 741 10.34 -5.43 26.98
C LEU A 741 11.04 -5.90 25.72
N GLN A 742 11.21 -5.01 24.75
CA GLN A 742 11.98 -5.27 23.53
C GLN A 742 13.20 -4.37 23.47
N PHE A 743 14.32 -4.89 22.99
CA PHE A 743 15.55 -4.15 22.76
C PHE A 743 16.45 -4.89 21.78
N SER A 744 17.39 -4.18 21.16
CA SER A 744 18.44 -4.78 20.33
C SER A 744 19.80 -4.67 20.96
N THR A 745 20.66 -5.68 20.73
CA THR A 745 22.07 -5.71 21.14
C THR A 745 22.98 -6.00 19.97
N PHE A 746 24.21 -5.49 19.99
CA PHE A 746 25.16 -5.61 18.90
C PHE A 746 26.62 -5.32 19.37
N ASP A 747 27.59 -5.68 18.53
CA ASP A 747 28.98 -5.28 18.71
C ASP A 747 29.26 -3.95 18.02
N VAL A 748 29.75 -2.97 18.78
CA VAL A 748 29.99 -1.59 18.28
C VAL A 748 31.12 -1.53 17.25
N LYS A 749 32.15 -2.36 17.40
CA LYS A 749 33.26 -2.45 16.44
C LYS A 749 32.78 -3.03 15.11
N ASP A 750 31.87 -4.01 15.15
CA ASP A 750 31.27 -4.59 13.96
C ASP A 750 30.39 -3.56 13.23
N VAL A 751 29.60 -2.78 13.98
CA VAL A 751 28.78 -1.70 13.42
C VAL A 751 29.66 -0.65 12.72
N LYS A 752 30.70 -0.17 13.39
CA LYS A 752 31.61 0.85 12.84
C LYS A 752 32.41 0.36 11.63
N ALA A 753 32.78 -0.91 11.63
CA ALA A 753 33.50 -1.55 10.53
C ALA A 753 32.57 -2.10 9.43
N ASN A 754 31.26 -1.99 9.58
CA ASN A 754 30.27 -2.61 8.72
C ASN A 754 30.51 -4.11 8.50
N ARG A 755 30.89 -4.82 9.57
CA ARG A 755 31.32 -6.23 9.54
C ARG A 755 30.16 -7.15 9.88
N ILE A 756 29.94 -8.17 9.07
CA ILE A 756 28.97 -9.23 9.34
C ILE A 756 29.63 -10.26 10.26
N ALA A 757 29.19 -10.32 11.51
CA ALA A 757 29.65 -11.26 12.52
C ALA A 757 28.45 -11.77 13.33
N PRO A 758 27.64 -12.72 12.78
CA PRO A 758 26.48 -13.26 13.47
C PRO A 758 26.88 -13.99 14.73
N ARG A 759 26.42 -13.52 15.89
CA ARG A 759 26.65 -14.18 17.19
C ARG A 759 25.66 -13.64 18.23
N ARG A 760 25.51 -14.35 19.31
CA ARG A 760 24.84 -13.83 20.50
C ARG A 760 25.79 -12.88 21.23
N PHE A 761 25.28 -11.70 21.57
CA PHE A 761 26.04 -10.69 22.31
C PHE A 761 25.80 -10.85 23.81
N GLY A 762 26.85 -10.68 24.60
CA GLY A 762 26.87 -10.92 26.03
C GLY A 762 26.27 -9.80 26.86
N ILE A 763 25.05 -9.35 26.47
CA ILE A 763 24.25 -8.44 27.29
C ILE A 763 23.01 -9.20 27.78
N ASP A 764 22.80 -9.16 29.08
CA ASP A 764 21.62 -9.71 29.75
C ASP A 764 20.75 -8.57 30.33
N VAL A 765 19.47 -8.85 30.54
CA VAL A 765 18.56 -7.96 31.24
C VAL A 765 18.06 -8.59 32.53
N LYS A 766 18.17 -7.88 33.64
CA LYS A 766 17.63 -8.25 34.94
C LYS A 766 16.41 -7.39 35.24
N LEU A 767 15.31 -8.04 35.58
CA LEU A 767 14.10 -7.37 36.03
C LEU A 767 14.01 -7.51 37.55
N GLY A 768 13.69 -6.41 38.24
CA GLY A 768 13.53 -6.37 39.69
C GLY A 768 12.37 -7.26 40.17
N ALA A 769 12.26 -7.39 41.51
CA ALA A 769 11.28 -8.24 42.17
C ALA A 769 9.82 -7.98 41.83
N GLY A 770 9.53 -6.80 41.23
CA GLY A 770 8.20 -6.42 40.72
C GLY A 770 7.80 -7.08 39.38
N ALA A 771 8.64 -7.98 38.82
CA ALA A 771 8.37 -8.66 37.55
C ALA A 771 8.41 -10.17 37.67
N LYS A 772 7.40 -10.87 37.12
CA LYS A 772 7.40 -12.32 36.94
C LYS A 772 7.57 -12.64 35.47
N VAL A 773 8.78 -13.05 35.08
CA VAL A 773 9.10 -13.36 33.66
C VAL A 773 8.32 -14.55 33.16
N ARG A 774 7.75 -14.43 31.97
CA ARG A 774 7.07 -15.47 31.18
C ARG A 774 8.08 -16.06 30.18
N LYS A 775 8.86 -17.04 30.64
CA LYS A 775 9.89 -17.69 29.80
C LYS A 775 9.30 -18.35 28.55
N ASP A 776 8.07 -18.83 28.63
CA ASP A 776 7.30 -19.43 27.54
C ASP A 776 6.93 -18.45 26.40
N LEU A 777 6.93 -17.14 26.68
CA LEU A 777 6.62 -16.09 25.73
C LEU A 777 7.87 -15.23 25.41
N SER A 778 8.98 -15.48 26.06
CA SER A 778 10.22 -14.71 25.89
C SER A 778 11.19 -15.43 24.97
N TRP A 779 11.88 -14.66 24.12
CA TRP A 779 12.83 -15.21 23.15
C TRP A 779 13.91 -14.18 22.77
N VAL A 780 15.01 -14.68 22.21
CA VAL A 780 16.08 -13.85 21.64
C VAL A 780 16.32 -14.33 20.22
N HIS A 781 16.15 -13.43 19.26
CA HIS A 781 16.54 -13.73 17.89
C HIS A 781 17.99 -13.31 17.66
N VAL A 782 18.82 -14.26 17.28
CA VAL A 782 20.19 -14.03 16.81
C VAL A 782 20.16 -13.93 15.29
N ASP A 783 20.52 -12.77 14.74
CA ASP A 783 20.57 -12.60 13.29
C ASP A 783 21.78 -13.32 12.68
N GLU A 784 21.57 -14.51 12.18
CA GLU A 784 22.59 -15.37 11.57
C GLU A 784 22.73 -15.20 10.05
N ARG A 785 22.01 -14.26 9.44
CA ARG A 785 22.05 -14.07 7.99
C ARG A 785 23.44 -13.65 7.55
N THR A 786 23.91 -14.25 6.46
CA THR A 786 25.17 -13.87 5.79
C THR A 786 24.98 -12.77 4.76
N LYS A 787 23.73 -12.53 4.32
CA LYS A 787 23.35 -11.48 3.38
C LYS A 787 22.16 -10.70 3.93
N GLY A 788 22.07 -9.43 3.61
CA GLY A 788 20.88 -8.64 3.85
C GLY A 788 19.70 -9.15 3.00
N ARG A 789 18.48 -8.79 3.39
CA ARG A 789 17.28 -9.08 2.60
C ARG A 789 17.05 -8.06 1.49
N TYR A 790 17.43 -6.81 1.75
CA TYR A 790 17.26 -5.68 0.85
C TYR A 790 18.61 -5.00 0.61
N ASP A 791 18.75 -4.30 -0.50
CA ASP A 791 20.00 -3.62 -0.90
C ASP A 791 20.59 -2.71 0.18
N PHE A 792 19.72 -2.12 1.02
CA PHE A 792 20.15 -1.22 2.08
C PHE A 792 20.62 -1.93 3.35
N ASN A 793 20.50 -3.23 3.45
CA ASN A 793 21.01 -4.01 4.58
C ASN A 793 22.02 -5.11 4.17
N ASP A 794 22.54 -5.05 2.96
CA ASP A 794 23.66 -5.89 2.55
C ASP A 794 24.95 -5.44 3.21
N ASN A 795 25.80 -6.40 3.63
CA ASN A 795 27.09 -6.16 4.28
C ASN A 795 27.01 -5.21 5.50
N VAL A 796 25.97 -5.37 6.33
CA VAL A 796 25.82 -4.59 7.56
C VAL A 796 25.98 -5.47 8.79
N ALA A 797 26.44 -4.85 9.89
CA ALA A 797 26.56 -5.53 11.18
C ALA A 797 25.23 -6.14 11.63
N ARG A 798 25.31 -7.27 12.29
CA ARG A 798 24.13 -8.00 12.79
C ARG A 798 23.76 -7.52 14.17
N VAL A 799 22.46 -7.50 14.45
CA VAL A 799 21.91 -7.21 15.77
C VAL A 799 21.08 -8.40 16.27
N ASN A 800 21.03 -8.57 17.58
CA ASN A 800 20.09 -9.50 18.20
C ASN A 800 18.87 -8.73 18.67
N LEU A 801 17.67 -9.28 18.46
CA LEU A 801 16.42 -8.74 19.00
C LEU A 801 16.03 -9.56 20.23
N HIS A 802 15.82 -8.88 21.33
CA HIS A 802 15.35 -9.45 22.58
C HIS A 802 13.86 -9.12 22.77
N HIS A 803 13.12 -10.12 23.20
CA HIS A 803 11.69 -10.05 23.48
C HIS A 803 11.44 -10.72 24.84
N VAL A 804 11.25 -9.93 25.87
CA VAL A 804 11.11 -10.40 27.25
C VAL A 804 9.72 -10.06 27.77
N VAL A 805 8.89 -11.09 27.92
CA VAL A 805 7.54 -10.94 28.45
C VAL A 805 7.54 -11.21 29.96
N PHE A 806 6.87 -10.33 30.71
CA PHE A 806 6.69 -10.51 32.15
C PHE A 806 5.33 -10.01 32.61
N ILE A 807 4.86 -10.56 33.72
CA ILE A 807 3.68 -10.05 34.44
C ILE A 807 4.19 -9.07 35.52
N ALA A 808 3.69 -7.85 35.49
CA ALA A 808 4.01 -6.87 36.52
C ALA A 808 3.36 -7.29 37.85
N ALA A 809 4.12 -7.37 38.92
CA ALA A 809 3.62 -7.59 40.28
C ALA A 809 3.48 -6.28 41.08
N ALA A 810 4.08 -5.21 40.56
CA ALA A 810 4.05 -3.86 41.14
C ALA A 810 3.88 -2.80 40.04
N ALA A 811 3.56 -1.56 40.45
CA ALA A 811 3.43 -0.43 39.52
C ALA A 811 4.80 0.06 38.98
N GLU A 812 5.89 -0.37 39.59
CA GLU A 812 7.24 -0.06 39.20
C GLU A 812 8.08 -1.34 39.12
N VAL A 813 8.95 -1.44 38.11
CA VAL A 813 9.86 -2.54 37.90
C VAL A 813 11.23 -1.99 37.50
N GLU A 814 12.26 -2.39 38.17
CA GLU A 814 13.62 -2.07 37.75
C GLU A 814 13.99 -2.89 36.50
N VAL A 815 14.50 -2.22 35.48
CA VAL A 815 15.07 -2.81 34.25
C VAL A 815 16.55 -2.49 34.27
N LEU A 816 17.40 -3.50 34.35
CA LEU A 816 18.84 -3.36 34.41
C LEU A 816 19.50 -4.23 33.35
N PHE A 817 20.22 -3.61 32.45
CA PHE A 817 21.07 -4.28 31.46
C PHE A 817 22.49 -4.37 32.01
N ASP A 818 23.16 -5.51 31.81
CA ASP A 818 24.56 -5.67 32.16
C ASP A 818 25.33 -6.46 31.07
N ASN A 819 26.67 -6.29 31.08
CA ASN A 819 27.53 -6.98 30.14
C ASN A 819 28.42 -8.05 30.86
N ALA A 820 27.92 -8.68 31.91
CA ALA A 820 28.69 -9.66 32.69
C ALA A 820 29.12 -10.87 31.83
N ALA A 821 28.30 -11.27 30.87
CA ALA A 821 28.58 -12.38 29.94
C ALA A 821 29.52 -12.01 28.77
N ALA A 822 29.86 -10.73 28.59
CA ALA A 822 30.79 -10.26 27.57
C ALA A 822 32.26 -10.56 27.93
N LYS A 823 33.10 -10.70 26.90
CA LYS A 823 34.55 -10.83 27.07
C LYS A 823 35.17 -9.50 27.47
N VAL A 824 36.21 -9.54 28.28
CA VAL A 824 36.98 -8.33 28.64
C VAL A 824 37.45 -7.62 27.35
N GLY A 825 37.25 -6.34 27.28
CA GLY A 825 37.55 -5.49 26.12
C GLY A 825 36.47 -5.44 25.04
N GLU A 826 35.37 -6.20 25.18
CA GLU A 826 34.21 -6.04 24.26
C GLU A 826 33.44 -4.75 24.53
N GLU A 827 33.03 -4.10 23.46
CA GLU A 827 32.16 -2.94 23.45
C GLU A 827 30.83 -3.32 22.82
N LEU A 828 29.83 -3.56 23.66
CA LEU A 828 28.51 -3.99 23.22
C LEU A 828 27.49 -2.84 23.30
N GLY A 829 26.65 -2.74 22.27
CA GLY A 829 25.63 -1.70 22.17
C GLY A 829 24.26 -2.20 22.58
N ILE A 830 23.46 -1.29 23.13
CA ILE A 830 22.03 -1.45 23.40
C ILE A 830 21.26 -0.33 22.72
N ASN A 831 20.17 -0.66 22.04
CA ASN A 831 19.32 0.33 21.38
C ASN A 831 17.87 -0.16 21.24
N ALA A 832 16.97 0.74 20.83
CA ALA A 832 15.56 0.48 20.57
C ALA A 832 14.84 -0.18 21.76
N VAL A 833 15.13 0.28 22.98
CA VAL A 833 14.49 -0.21 24.19
C VAL A 833 13.05 0.29 24.24
N SER A 834 12.08 -0.62 24.30
CA SER A 834 10.67 -0.32 24.44
C SER A 834 10.01 -1.24 25.45
N LEU A 835 9.04 -0.70 26.19
CA LEU A 835 8.24 -1.46 27.13
C LEU A 835 6.78 -1.17 26.90
N ASN A 836 6.06 -2.15 26.38
CA ASN A 836 4.65 -2.01 25.99
C ASN A 836 3.79 -3.08 26.66
N PRO A 837 2.50 -2.80 26.97
CA PRO A 837 1.58 -3.83 27.40
C PRO A 837 1.50 -4.96 26.34
N TYR A 838 1.51 -6.20 26.80
CA TYR A 838 1.48 -7.38 25.91
C TYR A 838 0.06 -7.84 25.64
N PHE A 839 -0.23 -8.18 24.38
CA PHE A 839 -1.53 -8.71 23.96
C PHE A 839 -1.50 -10.24 23.90
N GLU A 840 -2.05 -10.87 24.91
CA GLU A 840 -2.11 -12.37 24.97
C GLU A 840 -3.14 -12.96 23.99
N GLY A 841 -4.01 -12.14 23.42
CA GLY A 841 -5.18 -12.54 22.65
C GLY A 841 -6.45 -12.41 23.46
N SER A 842 -7.61 -12.51 22.83
CA SER A 842 -8.88 -12.57 23.55
C SER A 842 -8.91 -13.87 24.37
N ALA A 843 -8.88 -13.78 25.69
CA ALA A 843 -9.10 -14.92 26.56
C ALA A 843 -10.49 -15.50 26.28
N GLY A 844 -10.55 -16.68 25.69
CA GLY A 844 -11.77 -17.40 25.42
C GLY A 844 -12.61 -16.79 24.29
N GLY A 845 -12.86 -17.55 23.26
CA GLY A 845 -13.96 -17.21 22.35
C GLY A 845 -15.24 -16.96 23.16
N MET A 846 -15.67 -15.71 23.22
CA MET A 846 -17.05 -15.41 23.60
C MET A 846 -17.98 -15.73 22.44
#